data_40b1d8d4cfd2de7b9d22fef47a2d5ca7
#
_entry.id   40b1d8d4cfd2de7b9d22fef47a2d5ca7
#
_cell.length_a   1.000
_cell.length_b   1.000
_cell.length_c   1.000
_cell.angle_alpha   90.00
_cell.angle_beta   90.00
_cell.angle_gamma   90.00
#
_symmetry.space_group_name_H-M   'P 1'
#
loop_
_entity.id
_entity.type
_entity.pdbx_description
1 polymer ?
#
loop_
_entity_poly.entity_id
_entity_poly.type
_entity_poly.pdbx_seq_one_letter_code
_entity_poly.pdbx_strand_id
1 'polypeptide(L)'
;MNYVVAVRTLCEFTAKRGDLDLRFTPAPSAAEGMAGHTVVAGRRDSGYETEVTLSGAYRGLTVRGRADGYDAARNRLEEIKTYRGDLERMRENHRALHWAQALIYGHLLCEARALAQLDVALVYFDIVSQKETLLTEHHTAAALRMFFEEQCERFVAWAEREASHRIARNAFLGKLGFPYGAFRSGQRELSVAVYRAARDGRALLAQAPTGIGKTLGTIFPLLKACAEDHIDRIFFLTAKTPGRALAFDALDALERACANRAESGVGIDASDCADIASSAGSSEAGIAPMRSFPLRVLELVARDKACEHPGNSCDGESCPLARGFYDRVAAARETALRSTRLSRDAVRTAALAHDVCPYYLAQELARWCDVVIGDYNYYYDSSALLHALTQLNQWRVAVLVDEAHNLPDRARRMYTATLDQHAFKAARRAAPAALRKPFDRLNREWNALTRERTARYEVLPDIPARMQAAVQNLIAAITDQLSEAPFGADETLLRFYFDALHFMSLAEAFGDHSLCDVTLSTPLRAEESRSKPATSLCVRNVIPAPFLASRHAAARTTVMFSGTLGPQQYYRDMLGLAGNTGWLDVEGPFRAEQLAVHVASHVSTRWRDRDDSIAPIVELIARQYETRPGNYLGFLSSFDYLQRVAASLRAQHPHVPIWTQEPRMDEAARDAFVARFRTSTCGVGFAVLGGAFAEGIDLAGEQLIGAFIATLGLPQINDVNEQMRRTMHAQFGNGYDYVYLYPGLQKVVQAAGRVIRTEHDVGVVHLIDDRYRRAEVRRLLPRWWRVQ
;
A
#
# COMPACT_ATOMS: atom_id res chain seq x y z
N MET A 1 -7.00 28.21 -19.40
CA MET A 1 -7.37 26.78 -19.19
C MET A 1 -8.74 26.73 -18.56
N ASN A 2 -9.65 25.88 -19.04
CA ASN A 2 -10.96 25.73 -18.42
C ASN A 2 -10.92 24.55 -17.43
N TYR A 3 -11.01 24.87 -16.16
CA TYR A 3 -11.14 23.87 -15.10
C TYR A 3 -12.61 23.68 -14.74
N VAL A 4 -13.04 22.47 -14.48
CA VAL A 4 -14.37 22.15 -13.95
C VAL A 4 -14.19 21.47 -12.60
N VAL A 5 -14.82 22.00 -11.57
CA VAL A 5 -14.75 21.44 -10.21
C VAL A 5 -16.15 21.34 -9.59
N ALA A 6 -16.39 20.26 -8.83
CA ALA A 6 -17.60 20.15 -8.05
C ALA A 6 -17.54 21.05 -6.79
N VAL A 7 -18.68 21.62 -6.37
CA VAL A 7 -18.77 22.43 -5.13
C VAL A 7 -18.13 21.72 -3.95
N ARG A 8 -18.46 20.44 -3.75
CA ARG A 8 -17.88 19.64 -2.65
C ARG A 8 -16.35 19.58 -2.72
N THR A 9 -15.78 19.32 -3.88
CA THR A 9 -14.33 19.23 -4.08
C THR A 9 -13.64 20.57 -3.82
N LEU A 10 -14.25 21.67 -4.28
CA LEU A 10 -13.74 23.00 -4.00
C LEU A 10 -13.69 23.27 -2.51
N CYS A 11 -14.79 23.02 -1.77
CA CYS A 11 -14.87 23.23 -0.32
C CYS A 11 -13.90 22.34 0.46
N GLU A 12 -13.81 21.05 0.11
CA GLU A 12 -12.86 20.11 0.76
C GLU A 12 -11.41 20.56 0.61
N PHE A 13 -11.09 21.28 -0.47
CA PHE A 13 -9.75 21.79 -0.73
C PHE A 13 -9.47 23.14 -0.06
N THR A 14 -10.44 24.06 -0.06
CA THR A 14 -10.20 25.48 0.31
C THR A 14 -10.78 25.89 1.66
N ALA A 15 -11.78 25.16 2.18
CA ALA A 15 -12.60 25.64 3.31
C ALA A 15 -12.46 24.81 4.60
N LYS A 16 -11.59 23.80 4.64
CA LYS A 16 -11.29 23.08 5.88
C LYS A 16 -10.59 23.98 6.89
N ARG A 17 -11.03 23.94 8.16
CA ARG A 17 -10.48 24.72 9.27
C ARG A 17 -10.41 23.89 10.55
N GLY A 18 -9.59 24.35 11.52
CA GLY A 18 -9.50 23.80 12.86
C GLY A 18 -8.69 22.49 12.94
N ASP A 19 -9.09 21.63 13.84
CA ASP A 19 -8.32 20.45 14.24
C ASP A 19 -8.41 19.30 13.26
N LEU A 20 -7.32 18.55 13.13
CA LEU A 20 -7.37 17.19 12.66
C LEU A 20 -8.00 16.34 13.76
N ASP A 21 -9.13 15.72 13.49
CA ASP A 21 -9.79 14.82 14.40
C ASP A 21 -10.19 13.53 13.67
N LEU A 22 -9.51 12.45 14.02
CA LEU A 22 -9.69 11.14 13.42
C LEU A 22 -10.33 10.13 14.38
N ARG A 23 -10.85 10.61 15.51
CA ARG A 23 -11.68 9.76 16.36
C ARG A 23 -12.85 9.27 15.51
N PHE A 24 -13.09 7.99 15.58
CA PHE A 24 -14.15 7.39 14.77
C PHE A 24 -15.52 7.88 15.23
N THR A 25 -16.26 8.50 14.34
CA THR A 25 -17.68 8.84 14.50
C THR A 25 -18.44 8.13 13.39
N PRO A 26 -19.41 7.27 13.73
CA PRO A 26 -20.24 6.63 12.73
C PRO A 26 -20.99 7.66 11.88
N ALA A 27 -20.91 7.50 10.57
CA ALA A 27 -21.69 8.28 9.61
C ALA A 27 -22.81 7.42 9.03
N PRO A 28 -23.95 8.02 8.65
CA PRO A 28 -24.95 7.32 7.89
C PRO A 28 -24.36 6.71 6.59
N SER A 29 -24.83 5.54 6.21
CA SER A 29 -24.49 4.96 4.89
C SER A 29 -25.06 5.86 3.77
N ALA A 30 -24.54 5.71 2.54
CA ALA A 30 -25.04 6.47 1.39
C ALA A 30 -26.55 6.22 1.16
N ALA A 31 -27.03 5.00 1.36
CA ALA A 31 -28.43 4.66 1.21
C ALA A 31 -29.30 5.35 2.30
N GLU A 32 -28.84 5.34 3.55
CA GLU A 32 -29.54 6.04 4.65
C GLU A 32 -29.51 7.55 4.46
N GLY A 33 -28.40 8.09 3.93
CA GLY A 33 -28.30 9.50 3.59
C GLY A 33 -29.34 9.89 2.53
N MET A 34 -29.41 9.16 1.41
CA MET A 34 -30.42 9.41 0.36
C MET A 34 -31.85 9.27 0.87
N ALA A 35 -32.13 8.26 1.68
CA ALA A 35 -33.45 8.09 2.30
C ALA A 35 -33.79 9.29 3.21
N GLY A 36 -32.83 9.78 4.00
CA GLY A 36 -33.02 10.97 4.84
C GLY A 36 -33.33 12.23 4.03
N HIS A 37 -32.62 12.47 2.92
CA HIS A 37 -32.91 13.60 2.02
C HIS A 37 -34.34 13.48 1.46
N THR A 38 -34.77 12.29 1.05
CA THR A 38 -36.15 12.08 0.58
C THR A 38 -37.21 12.36 1.66
N VAL A 39 -36.95 11.95 2.91
CA VAL A 39 -37.85 12.23 4.04
C VAL A 39 -37.95 13.72 4.31
N VAL A 40 -36.82 14.44 4.37
CA VAL A 40 -36.79 15.90 4.58
C VAL A 40 -37.55 16.63 3.45
N ALA A 41 -37.27 16.28 2.20
CA ALA A 41 -37.95 16.87 1.03
C ALA A 41 -39.48 16.62 1.08
N GLY A 42 -39.89 15.41 1.47
CA GLY A 42 -41.30 15.06 1.61
C GLY A 42 -42.06 15.80 2.72
N ARG A 43 -41.36 16.50 3.62
CA ARG A 43 -41.96 17.37 4.67
C ARG A 43 -42.09 18.83 4.24
N ARG A 44 -41.64 19.17 3.07
CA ARG A 44 -41.71 20.54 2.53
C ARG A 44 -43.00 20.75 1.75
N ASP A 45 -43.37 22.04 1.58
CA ASP A 45 -44.55 22.44 0.84
C ASP A 45 -44.43 22.14 -0.66
N SER A 46 -45.52 22.13 -1.40
CA SER A 46 -45.62 21.77 -2.81
C SER A 46 -44.80 22.63 -3.79
N GLY A 47 -44.29 23.77 -3.34
CA GLY A 47 -43.40 24.66 -4.14
C GLY A 47 -41.91 24.44 -3.85
N TYR A 48 -41.53 23.44 -3.10
CA TYR A 48 -40.15 23.13 -2.79
C TYR A 48 -39.45 22.42 -3.97
N GLU A 49 -38.36 23.00 -4.44
CA GLU A 49 -37.54 22.46 -5.53
C GLU A 49 -36.45 21.58 -4.92
N THR A 50 -36.37 20.31 -5.33
CA THR A 50 -35.32 19.35 -4.92
C THR A 50 -34.22 19.26 -5.95
N GLU A 51 -32.98 19.00 -5.48
CA GLU A 51 -31.85 18.68 -6.35
C GLU A 51 -31.57 19.74 -7.42
N VAL A 52 -31.53 20.99 -7.03
CA VAL A 52 -31.35 22.14 -7.90
C VAL A 52 -29.95 22.14 -8.53
N THR A 53 -29.87 21.89 -9.84
CA THR A 53 -28.59 21.92 -10.58
C THR A 53 -28.12 23.35 -10.79
N LEU A 54 -26.91 23.65 -10.31
CA LEU A 54 -26.31 24.98 -10.32
C LEU A 54 -24.91 24.97 -10.93
N SER A 55 -24.54 26.05 -11.60
CA SER A 55 -23.21 26.24 -12.17
C SER A 55 -22.87 27.72 -12.23
N GLY A 56 -21.62 28.05 -11.94
CA GLY A 56 -21.07 29.39 -12.04
C GLY A 56 -19.64 29.36 -12.52
N ALA A 57 -19.13 30.51 -12.94
CA ALA A 57 -17.78 30.64 -13.49
C ALA A 57 -16.99 31.75 -12.81
N TYR A 58 -15.67 31.48 -12.60
CA TYR A 58 -14.71 32.42 -12.08
C TYR A 58 -13.35 32.25 -12.75
N ARG A 59 -12.82 33.26 -13.47
CA ARG A 59 -11.48 33.27 -14.11
C ARG A 59 -11.11 31.94 -14.82
N GLY A 60 -12.05 31.38 -15.62
CA GLY A 60 -11.81 30.12 -16.33
C GLY A 60 -12.01 28.85 -15.47
N LEU A 61 -12.41 28.97 -14.22
CA LEU A 61 -12.92 27.90 -13.39
C LEU A 61 -14.43 27.81 -13.50
N THR A 62 -14.97 26.65 -13.83
CA THR A 62 -16.41 26.35 -13.75
C THR A 62 -16.67 25.53 -12.51
N VAL A 63 -17.44 26.07 -11.58
CA VAL A 63 -17.91 25.37 -10.37
C VAL A 63 -19.32 24.88 -10.62
N ARG A 64 -19.57 23.60 -10.42
CA ARG A 64 -20.89 23.00 -10.64
C ARG A 64 -21.28 22.08 -9.49
N GLY A 65 -22.59 21.98 -9.25
CA GLY A 65 -23.11 21.03 -8.29
C GLY A 65 -24.62 21.01 -8.26
N ARG A 66 -25.16 20.32 -7.30
CA ARG A 66 -26.57 20.14 -7.12
C ARG A 66 -26.91 20.41 -5.65
N ALA A 67 -27.60 21.50 -5.38
CA ALA A 67 -28.08 21.84 -4.06
C ALA A 67 -29.26 20.95 -3.69
N ASP A 68 -29.35 20.55 -2.40
CA ASP A 68 -30.37 19.60 -1.96
C ASP A 68 -31.78 20.14 -2.11
N GLY A 69 -31.99 21.45 -1.83
CA GLY A 69 -33.31 22.04 -2.04
C GLY A 69 -33.38 23.55 -1.98
N TYR A 70 -34.46 24.10 -2.56
CA TYR A 70 -34.80 25.51 -2.51
C TYR A 70 -36.30 25.75 -2.24
N ASP A 71 -36.59 26.49 -1.20
CA ASP A 71 -37.92 26.93 -0.83
C ASP A 71 -38.15 28.36 -1.37
N ALA A 72 -38.81 28.44 -2.50
CA ALA A 72 -39.07 29.75 -3.16
C ALA A 72 -40.01 30.67 -2.34
N ALA A 73 -40.93 30.10 -1.58
CA ALA A 73 -41.87 30.88 -0.74
C ALA A 73 -41.16 31.59 0.39
N ARG A 74 -40.10 30.95 0.97
CA ARG A 74 -39.30 31.52 2.05
C ARG A 74 -37.99 32.15 1.54
N ASN A 75 -37.71 32.10 0.23
CA ASN A 75 -36.45 32.48 -0.37
C ASN A 75 -35.25 31.87 0.35
N ARG A 76 -35.32 30.53 0.58
CA ARG A 76 -34.35 29.81 1.41
C ARG A 76 -33.75 28.61 0.68
N LEU A 77 -32.43 28.58 0.57
CA LEU A 77 -31.68 27.43 0.10
C LEU A 77 -31.41 26.49 1.30
N GLU A 78 -31.64 25.21 1.12
CA GLU A 78 -31.40 24.19 2.14
C GLU A 78 -30.34 23.19 1.67
N GLU A 79 -29.29 23.02 2.48
CA GLU A 79 -28.28 21.96 2.35
C GLU A 79 -28.54 20.92 3.45
N ILE A 80 -28.91 19.71 3.06
CA ILE A 80 -29.35 18.65 3.96
C ILE A 80 -28.16 17.77 4.35
N LYS A 81 -27.99 17.58 5.65
CA LYS A 81 -26.94 16.70 6.20
C LYS A 81 -27.55 15.69 7.15
N THR A 82 -27.50 14.44 6.76
CA THR A 82 -27.92 13.34 7.64
C THR A 82 -26.81 13.00 8.64
N TYR A 83 -27.20 12.70 9.86
CA TYR A 83 -26.27 12.36 10.94
C TYR A 83 -26.89 11.33 11.89
N ARG A 84 -26.05 10.80 12.80
CA ARG A 84 -26.45 9.97 13.95
C ARG A 84 -25.89 10.58 15.22
N GLY A 85 -26.68 10.53 16.31
CA GLY A 85 -26.26 10.94 17.65
C GLY A 85 -26.45 12.42 17.95
N ASP A 86 -25.54 13.00 18.74
CA ASP A 86 -25.70 14.36 19.26
C ASP A 86 -25.09 15.40 18.30
N LEU A 87 -25.93 16.29 17.76
CA LEU A 87 -25.52 17.35 16.85
C LEU A 87 -24.58 18.39 17.51
N GLU A 88 -24.70 18.61 18.85
CA GLU A 88 -23.83 19.55 19.56
C GLU A 88 -22.37 19.09 19.58
N ARG A 89 -22.14 17.77 19.46
CA ARG A 89 -20.82 17.15 19.39
C ARG A 89 -20.26 17.08 17.98
N MET A 90 -21.00 17.57 16.97
CA MET A 90 -20.48 17.65 15.62
C MET A 90 -19.25 18.56 15.57
N ARG A 91 -18.17 18.04 15.00
CA ARG A 91 -16.88 18.74 14.90
C ARG A 91 -17.01 20.05 14.15
N GLU A 92 -16.31 21.06 14.64
CA GLU A 92 -16.33 22.40 14.04
C GLU A 92 -15.88 22.40 12.59
N ASN A 93 -14.83 21.62 12.24
CA ASN A 93 -14.35 21.49 10.88
C ASN A 93 -15.40 20.90 9.91
N HIS A 94 -16.23 19.95 10.36
CA HIS A 94 -17.31 19.40 9.54
C HIS A 94 -18.42 20.46 9.35
N ARG A 95 -18.79 21.16 10.40
CA ARG A 95 -19.80 22.22 10.33
C ARG A 95 -19.37 23.36 9.42
N ALA A 96 -18.09 23.78 9.52
CA ALA A 96 -17.50 24.79 8.63
C ALA A 96 -17.54 24.36 7.15
N LEU A 97 -17.27 23.08 6.88
CA LEU A 97 -17.34 22.53 5.52
C LEU A 97 -18.77 22.48 4.97
N HIS A 98 -19.75 22.13 5.79
CA HIS A 98 -21.16 22.14 5.41
C HIS A 98 -21.64 23.56 5.08
N TRP A 99 -21.29 24.55 5.92
CA TRP A 99 -21.58 25.95 5.64
C TRP A 99 -20.91 26.42 4.36
N ALA A 100 -19.66 26.07 4.12
CA ALA A 100 -18.98 26.46 2.89
C ALA A 100 -19.70 25.93 1.63
N GLN A 101 -20.20 24.70 1.66
CA GLN A 101 -20.99 24.13 0.58
C GLN A 101 -22.29 24.91 0.37
N ALA A 102 -23.04 25.16 1.44
CA ALA A 102 -24.30 25.88 1.41
C ALA A 102 -24.13 27.34 0.89
N LEU A 103 -23.08 28.05 1.34
CA LEU A 103 -22.78 29.41 0.90
C LEU A 103 -22.40 29.46 -0.59
N ILE A 104 -21.63 28.51 -1.10
CA ILE A 104 -21.31 28.41 -2.53
C ILE A 104 -22.58 28.14 -3.34
N TYR A 105 -23.42 27.19 -2.94
CA TYR A 105 -24.71 26.97 -3.58
C TYR A 105 -25.60 28.20 -3.49
N GLY A 106 -25.58 28.93 -2.36
CA GLY A 106 -26.29 30.19 -2.19
C GLY A 106 -25.90 31.25 -3.24
N HIS A 107 -24.59 31.44 -3.48
CA HIS A 107 -24.10 32.31 -4.53
C HIS A 107 -24.61 31.87 -5.92
N LEU A 108 -24.41 30.60 -6.26
CA LEU A 108 -24.79 30.04 -7.55
C LEU A 108 -26.29 30.19 -7.81
N LEU A 109 -27.12 30.04 -6.79
CA LEU A 109 -28.56 30.24 -6.89
C LEU A 109 -28.95 31.73 -7.06
N CYS A 110 -28.30 32.62 -6.27
CA CYS A 110 -28.53 34.06 -6.42
C CYS A 110 -28.20 34.53 -7.85
N GLU A 111 -27.12 34.06 -8.43
CA GLU A 111 -26.74 34.37 -9.79
C GLU A 111 -27.76 33.82 -10.82
N ALA A 112 -28.14 32.52 -10.66
CA ALA A 112 -29.07 31.86 -11.57
C ALA A 112 -30.49 32.46 -11.54
N ARG A 113 -30.93 33.00 -10.40
CA ARG A 113 -32.30 33.53 -10.21
C ARG A 113 -32.36 35.06 -10.07
N ALA A 114 -31.24 35.77 -10.19
CA ALA A 114 -31.10 37.21 -9.99
C ALA A 114 -31.63 37.68 -8.62
N LEU A 115 -31.33 36.94 -7.53
CA LEU A 115 -31.74 37.25 -6.19
C LEU A 115 -30.78 38.25 -5.54
N ALA A 116 -31.30 39.27 -4.83
CA ALA A 116 -30.48 40.25 -4.14
C ALA A 116 -30.02 39.75 -2.74
N GLN A 117 -30.76 38.85 -2.14
CA GLN A 117 -30.50 38.24 -0.84
C GLN A 117 -31.12 36.86 -0.76
N LEU A 118 -30.64 36.04 0.14
CA LEU A 118 -31.06 34.64 0.30
C LEU A 118 -30.86 34.20 1.75
N ASP A 119 -31.82 33.45 2.28
CA ASP A 119 -31.59 32.66 3.49
C ASP A 119 -30.90 31.37 3.11
N VAL A 120 -29.75 31.10 3.72
CA VAL A 120 -29.00 29.86 3.55
C VAL A 120 -29.16 29.01 4.79
N ALA A 121 -29.61 27.79 4.65
CA ALA A 121 -29.90 26.91 5.75
C ALA A 121 -29.17 25.58 5.70
N LEU A 122 -28.63 25.14 6.81
CA LEU A 122 -28.21 23.77 7.04
C LEU A 122 -29.35 23.01 7.72
N VAL A 123 -29.80 21.94 7.08
CA VAL A 123 -30.83 21.05 7.62
C VAL A 123 -30.15 19.78 8.13
N TYR A 124 -29.94 19.69 9.42
CA TYR A 124 -29.42 18.48 10.04
C TYR A 124 -30.54 17.50 10.37
N PHE A 125 -30.53 16.34 9.72
CA PHE A 125 -31.53 15.28 9.89
C PHE A 125 -30.95 14.08 10.61
N ASP A 126 -31.41 13.83 11.84
CA ASP A 126 -31.04 12.60 12.57
C ASP A 126 -31.85 11.42 12.04
N ILE A 127 -31.14 10.46 11.44
CA ILE A 127 -31.78 9.29 10.82
C ILE A 127 -32.40 8.32 11.84
N VAL A 128 -32.03 8.41 13.12
CA VAL A 128 -32.54 7.55 14.18
C VAL A 128 -33.84 8.15 14.77
N SER A 129 -33.76 9.38 15.26
CA SER A 129 -34.90 10.07 15.89
C SER A 129 -35.86 10.74 14.90
N GLN A 130 -35.47 10.80 13.62
CA GLN A 130 -36.22 11.48 12.55
C GLN A 130 -36.42 12.99 12.84
N LYS A 131 -35.59 13.58 13.69
CA LYS A 131 -35.63 15.00 14.07
C LYS A 131 -34.86 15.84 13.08
N GLU A 132 -35.42 16.96 12.68
CA GLU A 132 -34.76 18.02 11.93
C GLU A 132 -34.28 19.13 12.85
N THR A 133 -33.05 19.60 12.62
CA THR A 133 -32.53 20.83 13.24
C THR A 133 -32.12 21.76 12.11
N LEU A 134 -32.73 22.93 12.08
CA LEU A 134 -32.52 23.96 11.07
C LEU A 134 -31.62 25.06 11.64
N LEU A 135 -30.51 25.34 10.97
CA LEU A 135 -29.62 26.48 11.22
C LEU A 135 -29.70 27.39 10.01
N THR A 136 -30.15 28.61 10.17
CA THR A 136 -30.37 29.56 9.04
C THR A 136 -29.55 30.82 9.27
N GLU A 137 -28.89 31.28 8.19
CA GLU A 137 -28.19 32.54 8.14
C GLU A 137 -28.72 33.38 6.95
N HIS A 138 -28.90 34.69 7.15
CA HIS A 138 -29.31 35.59 6.11
C HIS A 138 -28.12 36.23 5.43
N HIS A 139 -28.04 36.13 4.10
CA HIS A 139 -26.95 36.67 3.32
C HIS A 139 -27.40 37.52 2.14
N THR A 140 -26.67 38.59 1.86
CA THR A 140 -26.81 39.33 0.62
C THR A 140 -26.10 38.62 -0.52
N ALA A 141 -26.56 38.73 -1.75
CA ALA A 141 -25.88 38.14 -2.90
C ALA A 141 -24.44 38.63 -3.05
N ALA A 142 -24.14 39.86 -2.63
CA ALA A 142 -22.77 40.40 -2.62
C ALA A 142 -21.87 39.67 -1.62
N ALA A 143 -22.35 39.36 -0.41
CA ALA A 143 -21.60 38.64 0.60
C ALA A 143 -21.32 37.18 0.14
N LEU A 144 -22.32 36.50 -0.43
CA LEU A 144 -22.18 35.15 -0.99
C LEU A 144 -21.19 35.13 -2.16
N ARG A 145 -21.25 36.14 -3.01
CA ARG A 145 -20.30 36.29 -4.12
C ARG A 145 -18.87 36.47 -3.62
N MET A 146 -18.63 37.33 -2.65
CA MET A 146 -17.29 37.53 -2.06
C MET A 146 -16.74 36.22 -1.51
N PHE A 147 -17.54 35.42 -0.79
CA PHE A 147 -17.14 34.11 -0.29
C PHE A 147 -16.79 33.15 -1.40
N PHE A 148 -17.65 33.06 -2.44
CA PHE A 148 -17.40 32.21 -3.63
C PHE A 148 -16.12 32.59 -4.33
N GLU A 149 -15.92 33.88 -4.61
CA GLU A 149 -14.72 34.37 -5.29
C GLU A 149 -13.44 34.07 -4.49
N GLU A 150 -13.47 34.22 -3.15
CA GLU A 150 -12.35 33.87 -2.28
C GLU A 150 -11.98 32.39 -2.38
N GLN A 151 -12.98 31.48 -2.32
CA GLN A 151 -12.69 30.04 -2.47
C GLN A 151 -12.18 29.71 -3.89
N CYS A 152 -12.77 30.31 -4.89
CA CYS A 152 -12.33 30.15 -6.29
C CYS A 152 -10.91 30.67 -6.50
N GLU A 153 -10.54 31.82 -5.95
CA GLU A 153 -9.19 32.39 -6.07
C GLU A 153 -8.14 31.45 -5.47
N ARG A 154 -8.40 30.90 -4.26
CA ARG A 154 -7.51 29.91 -3.63
C ARG A 154 -7.33 28.68 -4.51
N PHE A 155 -8.39 28.20 -5.14
CA PHE A 155 -8.34 27.03 -6.01
C PHE A 155 -7.63 27.33 -7.33
N VAL A 156 -7.92 28.45 -7.97
CA VAL A 156 -7.30 28.89 -9.24
C VAL A 156 -5.80 29.09 -9.04
N ALA A 157 -5.38 29.78 -7.99
CA ALA A 157 -3.97 29.97 -7.67
C ALA A 157 -3.22 28.64 -7.52
N TRP A 158 -3.86 27.64 -6.96
CA TRP A 158 -3.31 26.27 -6.91
C TRP A 158 -3.29 25.63 -8.29
N ALA A 159 -4.42 25.64 -9.02
CA ALA A 159 -4.56 24.99 -10.30
C ALA A 159 -3.59 25.54 -11.35
N GLU A 160 -3.36 26.85 -11.36
CA GLU A 160 -2.38 27.52 -12.24
C GLU A 160 -0.95 27.11 -11.90
N ARG A 161 -0.59 27.07 -10.61
CA ARG A 161 0.73 26.57 -10.18
C ARG A 161 0.96 25.12 -10.56
N GLU A 162 -0.03 24.27 -10.40
CA GLU A 162 0.05 22.85 -10.78
C GLU A 162 0.16 22.67 -12.30
N ALA A 163 -0.61 23.43 -13.07
CA ALA A 163 -0.52 23.44 -14.53
C ALA A 163 0.85 23.92 -15.02
N SER A 164 1.34 25.03 -14.47
CA SER A 164 2.67 25.57 -14.79
C SER A 164 3.78 24.58 -14.42
N HIS A 165 3.68 23.96 -13.23
CA HIS A 165 4.60 22.91 -12.83
C HIS A 165 4.59 21.73 -13.81
N ARG A 166 3.41 21.25 -14.22
CA ARG A 166 3.28 20.13 -15.16
C ARG A 166 3.87 20.47 -16.53
N ILE A 167 3.64 21.68 -17.04
CA ILE A 167 4.22 22.14 -18.31
C ILE A 167 5.75 22.17 -18.20
N ALA A 168 6.30 22.80 -17.17
CA ALA A 168 7.74 22.88 -16.95
C ALA A 168 8.36 21.49 -16.78
N ARG A 169 7.73 20.62 -15.97
CA ARG A 169 8.13 19.23 -15.79
C ARG A 169 8.16 18.47 -17.13
N ASN A 170 7.10 18.52 -17.90
CA ASN A 170 6.99 17.78 -19.15
C ASN A 170 8.02 18.26 -20.17
N ALA A 171 8.20 19.58 -20.31
CA ALA A 171 9.23 20.17 -21.19
C ALA A 171 10.64 19.71 -20.79
N PHE A 172 10.94 19.68 -19.50
CA PHE A 172 12.21 19.18 -18.97
C PHE A 172 12.37 17.67 -19.23
N LEU A 173 11.37 16.85 -18.90
CA LEU A 173 11.41 15.40 -19.06
C LEU A 173 11.50 14.98 -20.53
N GLY A 174 10.98 15.78 -21.47
CA GLY A 174 11.14 15.59 -22.90
C GLY A 174 12.62 15.57 -23.34
N LYS A 175 13.43 16.43 -22.74
CA LYS A 175 14.89 16.53 -22.95
C LYS A 175 15.72 15.58 -22.07
N LEU A 176 15.09 14.84 -21.12
CA LEU A 176 15.79 13.98 -20.18
C LEU A 176 16.57 12.87 -20.90
N GLY A 177 17.87 12.82 -20.71
CA GLY A 177 18.74 11.77 -21.21
C GLY A 177 18.98 10.68 -20.15
N PHE A 178 19.39 9.51 -20.59
CA PHE A 178 19.80 8.44 -19.67
C PHE A 178 21.04 8.90 -18.87
N PRO A 179 21.11 8.65 -17.54
CA PRO A 179 22.13 9.27 -16.68
C PRO A 179 23.53 8.70 -16.83
N TYR A 180 23.66 7.49 -17.37
CA TYR A 180 24.93 6.84 -17.67
C TYR A 180 25.16 6.80 -19.17
N GLY A 181 26.40 6.75 -19.64
CA GLY A 181 26.73 6.82 -21.05
C GLY A 181 26.08 5.74 -21.93
N ALA A 182 25.82 4.55 -21.34
CA ALA A 182 25.15 3.44 -22.01
C ALA A 182 24.21 2.69 -21.05
N PHE A 183 23.22 2.03 -21.63
CA PHE A 183 22.42 1.06 -20.90
C PHE A 183 23.22 -0.21 -20.61
N ARG A 184 23.00 -0.82 -19.45
CA ARG A 184 23.48 -2.17 -19.16
C ARG A 184 22.80 -3.20 -20.07
N SER A 185 23.40 -4.37 -20.20
CA SER A 185 22.78 -5.49 -20.92
C SER A 185 21.38 -5.77 -20.37
N GLY A 186 20.38 -5.96 -21.25
CA GLY A 186 18.96 -6.15 -20.88
C GLY A 186 18.21 -4.92 -20.36
N GLN A 187 18.91 -3.90 -19.84
CA GLN A 187 18.25 -2.70 -19.27
C GLN A 187 17.51 -1.88 -20.32
N ARG A 188 18.06 -1.78 -21.55
CA ARG A 188 17.41 -1.08 -22.66
C ARG A 188 16.13 -1.79 -23.10
N GLU A 189 16.16 -3.11 -23.18
CA GLU A 189 14.99 -3.94 -23.52
C GLU A 189 13.86 -3.72 -22.50
N LEU A 190 14.18 -3.78 -21.20
CA LEU A 190 13.24 -3.47 -20.12
C LEU A 190 12.67 -2.07 -20.27
N SER A 191 13.51 -1.05 -20.48
CA SER A 191 13.08 0.35 -20.62
C SER A 191 12.12 0.54 -21.82
N VAL A 192 12.41 -0.08 -22.96
CA VAL A 192 11.54 -0.02 -24.14
C VAL A 192 10.21 -0.71 -23.89
N ALA A 193 10.19 -1.85 -23.22
CA ALA A 193 8.95 -2.56 -22.88
C ALA A 193 8.08 -1.76 -21.91
N VAL A 194 8.69 -1.15 -20.90
CA VAL A 194 8.00 -0.28 -19.92
C VAL A 194 7.39 0.96 -20.60
N TYR A 195 8.16 1.63 -21.48
CA TYR A 195 7.66 2.77 -22.24
C TYR A 195 6.46 2.40 -23.13
N ARG A 196 6.58 1.28 -23.88
CA ARG A 196 5.48 0.79 -24.72
C ARG A 196 4.24 0.43 -23.89
N ALA A 197 4.42 -0.21 -22.72
CA ALA A 197 3.31 -0.53 -21.84
C ALA A 197 2.56 0.73 -21.38
N ALA A 198 3.28 1.80 -21.02
CA ALA A 198 2.70 3.09 -20.63
C ALA A 198 1.96 3.77 -21.79
N ARG A 199 2.58 3.84 -22.99
CA ARG A 199 1.98 4.40 -24.19
C ARG A 199 0.70 3.64 -24.57
N ASP A 200 0.76 2.31 -24.62
CA ASP A 200 -0.34 1.46 -25.06
C ASP A 200 -1.42 1.26 -23.99
N GLY A 201 -1.19 1.70 -22.75
CA GLY A 201 -2.15 1.57 -21.66
C GLY A 201 -2.40 0.12 -21.23
N ARG A 202 -1.35 -0.67 -21.06
CA ARG A 202 -1.43 -2.08 -20.67
C ARG A 202 -0.51 -2.41 -19.51
N ALA A 203 -0.81 -3.49 -18.80
CA ALA A 203 0.07 -4.01 -17.76
C ALA A 203 1.28 -4.75 -18.37
N LEU A 204 2.39 -4.81 -17.63
CA LEU A 204 3.61 -5.53 -17.98
C LEU A 204 4.11 -6.36 -16.79
N LEU A 205 4.34 -7.64 -16.99
CA LEU A 205 5.15 -8.49 -16.12
C LEU A 205 6.56 -8.57 -16.68
N ALA A 206 7.57 -8.18 -15.92
CA ALA A 206 8.96 -8.21 -16.33
C ALA A 206 9.80 -9.03 -15.34
N GLN A 207 10.21 -10.22 -15.75
CA GLN A 207 11.23 -10.98 -15.06
C GLN A 207 12.58 -10.41 -15.45
N ALA A 208 13.28 -9.81 -14.50
CA ALA A 208 14.50 -9.07 -14.75
C ALA A 208 15.52 -9.35 -13.65
N PRO A 209 16.67 -9.96 -13.97
CA PRO A 209 17.67 -10.37 -12.98
C PRO A 209 18.20 -9.20 -12.15
N THR A 210 18.84 -9.52 -11.02
CA THR A 210 19.59 -8.52 -10.24
C THR A 210 20.76 -7.98 -11.06
N GLY A 211 21.21 -6.76 -10.74
CA GLY A 211 22.38 -6.15 -11.41
C GLY A 211 22.10 -5.39 -12.70
N ILE A 212 20.97 -5.63 -13.41
CA ILE A 212 20.66 -4.91 -14.66
C ILE A 212 20.20 -3.45 -14.45
N GLY A 213 20.01 -3.00 -13.23
CA GLY A 213 19.51 -1.64 -12.94
C GLY A 213 18.00 -1.47 -13.16
N LYS A 214 17.20 -2.43 -12.67
CA LYS A 214 15.73 -2.46 -12.82
C LYS A 214 15.05 -1.14 -12.44
N THR A 215 15.41 -0.58 -11.31
CA THR A 215 14.79 0.63 -10.77
C THR A 215 14.89 1.80 -11.74
N LEU A 216 16.10 2.08 -12.24
CA LEU A 216 16.31 3.12 -13.24
C LEU A 216 15.70 2.74 -14.60
N GLY A 217 15.83 1.46 -14.99
CA GLY A 217 15.26 0.92 -16.23
C GLY A 217 13.74 0.98 -16.31
N THR A 218 13.06 1.13 -15.16
CA THR A 218 11.60 1.27 -15.08
C THR A 218 11.16 2.72 -14.85
N ILE A 219 11.85 3.49 -14.00
CA ILE A 219 11.51 4.89 -13.73
C ILE A 219 11.79 5.79 -14.94
N PHE A 220 12.98 5.69 -15.55
CA PHE A 220 13.38 6.55 -16.65
C PHE A 220 12.39 6.56 -17.85
N PRO A 221 11.96 5.40 -18.40
CA PRO A 221 11.01 5.40 -19.50
C PRO A 221 9.62 5.94 -19.13
N LEU A 222 9.19 5.81 -17.87
CA LEU A 222 7.92 6.39 -17.42
C LEU A 222 8.01 7.92 -17.31
N LEU A 223 9.14 8.46 -16.89
CA LEU A 223 9.38 9.91 -16.91
C LEU A 223 9.31 10.45 -18.34
N LYS A 224 9.83 9.72 -19.33
CA LYS A 224 9.66 10.08 -20.75
C LYS A 224 8.19 10.03 -21.18
N ALA A 225 7.44 9.01 -20.73
CA ALA A 225 6.00 8.91 -20.98
C ALA A 225 5.19 10.05 -20.32
N CYS A 226 5.64 10.59 -19.19
CA CYS A 226 5.07 11.83 -18.61
C CYS A 226 5.25 13.03 -19.52
N ALA A 227 6.42 13.18 -20.16
CA ALA A 227 6.68 14.27 -21.08
C ALA A 227 5.73 14.29 -22.29
N GLU A 228 5.28 13.12 -22.72
CA GLU A 228 4.34 12.95 -23.84
C GLU A 228 2.87 12.96 -23.39
N ASP A 229 2.62 13.38 -22.16
CA ASP A 229 1.27 13.52 -21.57
C ASP A 229 0.49 12.18 -21.46
N HIS A 230 1.19 11.06 -21.47
CA HIS A 230 0.58 9.73 -21.29
C HIS A 230 0.33 9.39 -19.83
N ILE A 231 1.16 9.93 -18.92
CA ILE A 231 1.17 9.65 -17.47
C ILE A 231 1.12 10.97 -16.70
N ASP A 232 0.23 11.07 -15.73
CA ASP A 232 0.12 12.21 -14.83
C ASP A 232 1.01 12.05 -13.59
N ARG A 233 1.04 10.83 -13.01
CA ARG A 233 1.76 10.49 -11.75
C ARG A 233 2.40 9.09 -11.86
N ILE A 234 3.49 8.88 -11.13
CA ILE A 234 4.16 7.58 -11.00
C ILE A 234 4.11 7.15 -9.53
N PHE A 235 3.63 5.95 -9.27
CA PHE A 235 3.67 5.33 -7.93
C PHE A 235 4.67 4.18 -7.94
N PHE A 236 5.78 4.36 -7.21
CA PHE A 236 6.78 3.32 -7.02
C PHE A 236 6.50 2.57 -5.72
N LEU A 237 6.04 1.34 -5.83
CA LEU A 237 5.61 0.52 -4.71
C LEU A 237 6.60 -0.59 -4.44
N THR A 238 7.03 -0.70 -3.19
CA THR A 238 7.97 -1.73 -2.75
C THR A 238 7.62 -2.28 -1.38
N ALA A 239 7.84 -3.57 -1.18
CA ALA A 239 7.55 -4.24 0.10
C ALA A 239 8.56 -3.92 1.20
N LYS A 240 9.72 -3.34 0.88
CA LYS A 240 10.86 -3.21 1.78
C LYS A 240 11.50 -1.83 1.74
N THR A 241 12.01 -1.38 2.89
CA THR A 241 12.72 -0.09 3.03
C THR A 241 13.90 0.08 2.07
N PRO A 242 14.79 -0.91 1.84
CA PRO A 242 15.88 -0.76 0.87
C PRO A 242 15.42 -0.46 -0.56
N GLY A 243 14.26 -0.99 -0.99
CA GLY A 243 13.70 -0.68 -2.31
C GLY A 243 13.34 0.81 -2.49
N ARG A 244 12.92 1.48 -1.40
CA ARG A 244 12.64 2.92 -1.41
C ARG A 244 13.91 3.73 -1.62
N ALA A 245 15.00 3.39 -0.91
CA ALA A 245 16.29 4.04 -1.07
C ALA A 245 16.79 3.92 -2.52
N LEU A 246 16.70 2.73 -3.13
CA LEU A 246 17.08 2.51 -4.53
C LEU A 246 16.27 3.38 -5.52
N ALA A 247 14.99 3.64 -5.23
CA ALA A 247 14.18 4.53 -6.05
C ALA A 247 14.64 6.00 -5.94
N PHE A 248 14.98 6.46 -4.74
CA PHE A 248 15.58 7.78 -4.54
C PHE A 248 16.93 7.89 -5.24
N ASP A 249 17.82 6.91 -5.05
CA ASP A 249 19.15 6.89 -5.69
C ASP A 249 19.06 6.98 -7.22
N ALA A 250 18.08 6.28 -7.83
CA ALA A 250 17.83 6.32 -9.25
C ALA A 250 17.38 7.71 -9.73
N LEU A 251 16.50 8.37 -8.97
CA LEU A 251 16.02 9.73 -9.25
C LEU A 251 17.13 10.77 -9.05
N ASP A 252 17.96 10.61 -8.02
CA ASP A 252 19.12 11.49 -7.76
C ASP A 252 20.21 11.32 -8.81
N ALA A 253 20.39 10.11 -9.35
CA ALA A 253 21.30 9.90 -10.48
C ALA A 253 20.84 10.64 -11.74
N LEU A 254 19.53 10.67 -12.00
CA LEU A 254 18.93 11.43 -13.09
C LEU A 254 19.12 12.94 -12.89
N GLU A 255 18.90 13.43 -11.69
CA GLU A 255 19.09 14.86 -11.35
C GLU A 255 20.55 15.30 -11.52
N ARG A 256 21.50 14.53 -10.97
CA ARG A 256 22.95 14.81 -11.11
C ARG A 256 23.39 14.81 -12.57
N ALA A 257 22.91 13.86 -13.37
CA ALA A 257 23.26 13.82 -14.79
C ALA A 257 22.73 15.02 -15.58
N CYS A 258 21.58 15.58 -15.18
CA CYS A 258 21.05 16.80 -15.77
C CYS A 258 21.88 18.03 -15.35
N ALA A 259 22.28 18.15 -14.08
CA ALA A 259 23.10 19.24 -13.59
C ALA A 259 24.48 19.26 -14.31
N ASN A 260 25.15 18.13 -14.43
CA ASN A 260 26.44 18.01 -15.10
C ASN A 260 26.39 18.37 -16.59
N ARG A 261 25.26 18.06 -17.30
CA ARG A 261 25.07 18.45 -18.70
C ARG A 261 24.86 19.97 -18.85
N ALA A 262 24.15 20.58 -17.92
CA ALA A 262 23.96 22.03 -17.90
C ALA A 262 25.28 22.78 -17.69
N GLU A 263 26.19 22.27 -16.85
CA GLU A 263 27.51 22.84 -16.61
C GLU A 263 28.48 22.65 -17.78
N SER A 264 28.36 21.53 -18.50
CA SER A 264 29.27 21.19 -19.62
C SER A 264 28.89 21.83 -20.95
N GLY A 265 27.84 22.62 -21.01
CA GLY A 265 27.39 23.34 -22.23
C GLY A 265 26.94 22.44 -23.38
N VAL A 266 26.78 21.13 -23.14
CA VAL A 266 26.33 20.15 -24.11
C VAL A 266 24.80 19.99 -24.01
N GLY A 267 24.06 20.88 -24.70
CA GLY A 267 22.73 20.56 -25.20
C GLY A 267 21.55 20.74 -24.27
N ILE A 268 21.53 21.75 -23.38
CA ILE A 268 20.31 22.42 -22.93
C ILE A 268 20.65 23.89 -22.85
N ASP A 269 20.18 24.70 -23.82
CA ASP A 269 20.32 26.14 -23.75
C ASP A 269 19.63 26.68 -22.50
N ALA A 270 20.38 27.41 -21.67
CA ALA A 270 19.83 28.09 -20.51
C ALA A 270 18.80 29.17 -20.91
N SER A 271 18.84 29.62 -22.20
CA SER A 271 17.86 30.51 -22.80
C SER A 271 16.48 29.87 -22.96
N ASP A 272 16.40 28.57 -23.27
CA ASP A 272 15.12 27.84 -23.41
C ASP A 272 14.33 27.72 -22.09
N CYS A 273 15.02 27.80 -20.95
CA CYS A 273 14.37 27.84 -19.64
C CYS A 273 13.85 29.25 -19.28
N ALA A 274 14.51 30.31 -19.78
CA ALA A 274 14.10 31.69 -19.54
C ALA A 274 12.88 32.09 -20.40
N ASP A 275 12.80 31.60 -21.64
CA ASP A 275 11.70 31.91 -22.55
C ASP A 275 10.36 31.26 -22.15
N ILE A 276 10.40 30.13 -21.42
CA ILE A 276 9.20 29.51 -20.86
C ILE A 276 8.67 30.30 -19.65
N ALA A 277 9.55 30.97 -18.92
CA ALA A 277 9.17 31.84 -17.80
C ALA A 277 8.59 33.19 -18.27
N SER A 278 9.00 33.68 -19.44
CA SER A 278 8.55 34.97 -19.99
C SER A 278 7.20 34.93 -20.73
N SER A 279 6.75 33.73 -21.13
CA SER A 279 5.43 33.54 -21.78
C SER A 279 4.25 33.40 -20.81
N ALA A 280 4.51 33.26 -19.51
CA ALA A 280 3.51 33.29 -18.43
C ALA A 280 3.47 34.74 -17.90
N GLY A 281 2.45 35.50 -18.32
CA GLY A 281 2.26 36.91 -18.08
C GLY A 281 2.65 37.43 -16.70
N SER A 282 3.36 38.52 -16.72
CA SER A 282 3.94 39.27 -15.62
C SER A 282 3.03 39.51 -14.42
N SER A 283 3.42 38.96 -13.26
CA SER A 283 3.30 39.61 -11.96
C SER A 283 4.62 39.44 -11.19
N GLU A 284 5.23 40.58 -10.86
CA GLU A 284 6.47 40.68 -10.10
C GLU A 284 6.30 40.09 -8.68
N ALA A 285 6.63 38.84 -8.52
CA ALA A 285 7.00 38.27 -7.24
C ALA A 285 8.15 37.29 -7.50
N GLY A 286 9.35 37.66 -7.10
CA GLY A 286 10.67 37.06 -7.32
C GLY A 286 10.69 35.53 -7.47
N ILE A 287 10.54 35.04 -8.68
CA ILE A 287 10.78 33.64 -9.04
C ILE A 287 12.28 33.53 -9.32
N ALA A 288 13.03 32.95 -8.38
CA ALA A 288 14.42 32.59 -8.63
C ALA A 288 14.49 31.68 -9.87
N PRO A 289 15.56 31.82 -10.71
CA PRO A 289 15.69 30.99 -11.91
C PRO A 289 15.69 29.52 -11.52
N MET A 290 14.85 28.71 -12.16
CA MET A 290 14.73 27.26 -11.95
C MET A 290 16.06 26.55 -12.31
N ARG A 291 16.97 26.48 -11.36
CA ARG A 291 18.23 25.70 -11.43
C ARG A 291 18.09 24.27 -10.93
N SER A 292 16.88 23.83 -10.57
CA SER A 292 16.63 22.52 -9.97
C SER A 292 15.78 21.61 -10.85
N PHE A 293 16.00 20.32 -10.77
CA PHE A 293 15.25 19.25 -11.39
C PHE A 293 13.75 19.36 -11.03
N PRO A 294 12.84 19.63 -11.99
CA PRO A 294 11.45 19.99 -11.67
C PRO A 294 10.58 18.74 -11.43
N LEU A 295 11.01 17.84 -10.58
CA LEU A 295 10.30 16.60 -10.27
C LEU A 295 10.11 16.47 -8.76
N ARG A 296 8.87 16.54 -8.31
CA ARG A 296 8.50 16.41 -6.91
C ARG A 296 8.36 14.92 -6.56
N VAL A 297 9.20 14.46 -5.63
CA VAL A 297 9.26 13.06 -5.20
C VAL A 297 8.92 12.97 -3.72
N LEU A 298 7.93 12.15 -3.38
CA LEU A 298 7.45 11.96 -2.01
C LEU A 298 7.69 10.53 -1.53
N GLU A 299 8.17 10.38 -0.29
CA GLU A 299 8.18 9.12 0.44
C GLU A 299 6.98 9.03 1.38
N LEU A 300 6.15 7.99 1.20
CA LEU A 300 5.10 7.63 2.14
C LEU A 300 5.58 6.51 3.06
N VAL A 301 5.48 6.75 4.36
CA VAL A 301 5.84 5.79 5.40
C VAL A 301 4.64 5.51 6.31
N ALA A 302 4.59 4.34 6.93
CA ALA A 302 3.55 3.97 7.86
C ALA A 302 3.46 4.93 9.06
N ARG A 303 2.29 5.06 9.64
CA ARG A 303 2.00 6.00 10.74
C ARG A 303 2.94 5.82 11.93
N ASP A 304 3.22 4.60 12.33
CA ASP A 304 4.12 4.25 13.44
C ASP A 304 5.56 4.77 13.24
N LYS A 305 5.98 4.96 11.99
CA LYS A 305 7.31 5.49 11.63
C LYS A 305 7.37 7.01 11.49
N ALA A 306 6.23 7.66 11.30
CA ALA A 306 6.14 9.10 11.07
C ALA A 306 5.49 9.88 12.23
N CYS A 307 4.85 9.20 13.16
CA CYS A 307 4.15 9.82 14.27
C CYS A 307 5.12 10.27 15.36
N GLU A 308 5.05 11.54 15.75
CA GLU A 308 5.86 12.10 16.84
C GLU A 308 5.27 11.77 18.23
N HIS A 309 3.98 11.40 18.30
CA HIS A 309 3.25 11.12 19.55
C HIS A 309 2.45 9.81 19.45
N PRO A 310 3.15 8.65 19.33
CA PRO A 310 2.48 7.37 19.03
C PRO A 310 1.49 6.89 20.12
N GLY A 311 1.58 7.43 21.34
CA GLY A 311 0.65 7.12 22.44
C GLY A 311 -0.60 7.98 22.47
N ASN A 312 -0.70 9.03 21.64
CA ASN A 312 -1.82 9.96 21.66
C ASN A 312 -2.86 9.61 20.59
N SER A 313 -4.13 9.93 20.89
CA SER A 313 -5.15 9.93 19.83
C SER A 313 -4.89 11.04 18.83
N CYS A 314 -5.32 10.83 17.55
CA CYS A 314 -5.16 11.84 16.51
C CYS A 314 -6.33 12.83 16.53
N ASP A 315 -6.36 13.69 17.52
CA ASP A 315 -7.34 14.77 17.72
C ASP A 315 -6.66 15.99 18.39
N GLY A 316 -7.29 17.18 18.28
CA GLY A 316 -6.71 18.44 18.78
C GLY A 316 -6.64 18.55 20.32
N GLU A 317 -7.35 17.71 21.06
CA GLU A 317 -7.28 17.67 22.53
C GLU A 317 -6.06 16.87 22.99
N SER A 318 -5.79 15.74 22.32
CA SER A 318 -4.78 14.75 22.73
C SER A 318 -3.42 14.97 22.05
N CYS A 319 -3.39 15.53 20.84
CA CYS A 319 -2.15 15.69 20.07
C CYS A 319 -1.93 17.16 19.65
N PRO A 320 -0.82 17.79 20.07
CA PRO A 320 -0.52 19.19 19.73
C PRO A 320 -0.38 19.43 18.23
N LEU A 321 0.08 18.42 17.46
CA LEU A 321 0.24 18.50 16.01
C LEU A 321 -1.07 18.27 15.24
N ALA A 322 -2.13 17.85 15.90
CA ALA A 322 -3.48 17.76 15.35
C ALA A 322 -4.29 19.04 15.57
N ARG A 323 -3.99 19.80 16.64
CA ARG A 323 -4.67 21.05 16.99
C ARG A 323 -4.42 22.10 15.90
N GLY A 324 -5.48 22.71 15.35
CA GLY A 324 -5.40 23.71 14.28
C GLY A 324 -4.67 23.22 13.03
N PHE A 325 -4.68 21.93 12.75
CA PHE A 325 -3.96 21.33 11.62
C PHE A 325 -4.36 21.94 10.28
N TYR A 326 -5.68 22.06 10.04
CA TYR A 326 -6.19 22.57 8.76
C TYR A 326 -5.90 24.04 8.54
N ASP A 327 -5.70 24.83 9.61
CA ASP A 327 -5.36 26.26 9.51
C ASP A 327 -3.90 26.46 9.11
N ARG A 328 -3.02 25.49 9.40
CA ARG A 328 -1.57 25.56 9.18
C ARG A 328 -1.04 24.69 8.06
N VAL A 329 -1.80 23.66 7.64
CA VAL A 329 -1.34 22.67 6.64
C VAL A 329 -1.01 23.32 5.29
N ALA A 330 -1.68 24.40 4.91
CA ALA A 330 -1.39 25.12 3.67
C ALA A 330 0.02 25.71 3.67
N ALA A 331 0.42 26.39 4.75
CA ALA A 331 1.77 26.96 4.90
C ALA A 331 2.84 25.86 5.02
N ALA A 332 2.56 24.78 5.76
CA ALA A 332 3.44 23.61 5.84
C ALA A 332 3.68 22.96 4.48
N ARG A 333 2.61 22.80 3.69
CA ARG A 333 2.68 22.28 2.31
C ARG A 333 3.53 23.19 1.41
N GLU A 334 3.35 24.51 1.46
CA GLU A 334 4.16 25.44 0.67
C GLU A 334 5.64 25.38 1.06
N THR A 335 5.94 25.28 2.34
CA THR A 335 7.31 25.08 2.81
C THR A 335 7.89 23.76 2.32
N ALA A 336 7.15 22.65 2.41
CA ALA A 336 7.58 21.36 1.92
C ALA A 336 7.86 21.39 0.40
N LEU A 337 7.00 21.99 -0.38
CA LEU A 337 7.08 22.03 -1.85
C LEU A 337 8.20 22.94 -2.40
N ARG A 338 8.94 23.66 -1.53
CA ARG A 338 10.21 24.30 -1.92
C ARG A 338 11.31 23.26 -2.17
N SER A 339 11.18 22.06 -1.62
CA SER A 339 12.05 20.93 -1.91
C SER A 339 11.43 20.03 -2.97
N THR A 340 12.24 19.51 -3.87
CA THR A 340 11.85 18.50 -4.86
C THR A 340 11.94 17.09 -4.29
N ARG A 341 12.68 16.90 -3.18
CA ARG A 341 12.87 15.62 -2.49
C ARG A 341 12.21 15.64 -1.13
N LEU A 342 11.03 15.04 -1.05
CA LEU A 342 10.19 14.96 0.14
C LEU A 342 10.37 13.59 0.79
N SER A 343 11.60 13.30 1.26
CA SER A 343 11.87 12.14 2.12
C SER A 343 11.11 12.27 3.45
N ARG A 344 11.02 11.18 4.20
CA ARG A 344 10.42 11.19 5.55
C ARG A 344 10.97 12.36 6.42
N ASP A 345 12.27 12.56 6.41
CA ASP A 345 12.91 13.57 7.27
C ASP A 345 12.67 15.00 6.74
N ALA A 346 12.63 15.20 5.42
CA ALA A 346 12.28 16.49 4.83
C ALA A 346 10.82 16.88 5.12
N VAL A 347 9.89 15.93 5.00
CA VAL A 347 8.48 16.14 5.37
C VAL A 347 8.33 16.40 6.86
N ARG A 348 9.06 15.66 7.70
CA ARG A 348 9.09 15.88 9.16
C ARG A 348 9.56 17.28 9.52
N THR A 349 10.66 17.73 8.92
CA THR A 349 11.20 19.07 9.15
C THR A 349 10.21 20.17 8.76
N ALA A 350 9.59 20.07 7.58
CA ALA A 350 8.59 21.02 7.14
C ALA A 350 7.32 20.99 8.02
N ALA A 351 6.90 19.81 8.46
CA ALA A 351 5.73 19.65 9.32
C ALA A 351 5.93 20.30 10.69
N LEU A 352 7.06 20.01 11.34
CA LEU A 352 7.38 20.55 12.68
C LEU A 352 7.63 22.05 12.67
N ALA A 353 8.13 22.63 11.56
CA ALA A 353 8.26 24.07 11.41
C ALA A 353 6.90 24.82 11.43
N HIS A 354 5.82 24.12 11.22
CA HIS A 354 4.45 24.66 11.22
C HIS A 354 3.54 23.98 12.26
N ASP A 355 4.09 23.22 13.19
CA ASP A 355 3.33 22.47 14.21
C ASP A 355 2.20 21.59 13.65
N VAL A 356 2.42 20.93 12.53
CA VAL A 356 1.46 19.98 11.93
C VAL A 356 1.98 18.55 11.95
N CYS A 357 1.07 17.58 11.90
CA CYS A 357 1.44 16.17 11.90
C CYS A 357 2.18 15.75 10.62
N PRO A 358 3.43 15.22 10.70
CA PRO A 358 4.20 14.81 9.54
C PRO A 358 3.51 13.71 8.70
N TYR A 359 2.84 12.76 9.34
CA TYR A 359 2.13 11.68 8.66
C TYR A 359 0.99 12.21 7.77
N TYR A 360 0.16 13.11 8.31
CA TYR A 360 -0.95 13.69 7.55
C TYR A 360 -0.51 14.75 6.55
N LEU A 361 0.57 15.48 6.82
CA LEU A 361 1.19 16.33 5.82
C LEU A 361 1.69 15.51 4.61
N ALA A 362 2.31 14.34 4.85
CA ALA A 362 2.73 13.45 3.76
C ALA A 362 1.54 12.99 2.89
N GLN A 363 0.39 12.65 3.51
CA GLN A 363 -0.82 12.29 2.78
C GLN A 363 -1.38 13.45 1.95
N GLU A 364 -1.35 14.67 2.49
CA GLU A 364 -1.74 15.88 1.77
C GLU A 364 -0.80 16.14 0.58
N LEU A 365 0.52 15.99 0.77
CA LEU A 365 1.53 16.17 -0.27
C LEU A 365 1.42 15.15 -1.42
N ALA A 366 0.82 13.98 -1.20
CA ALA A 366 0.65 12.97 -2.25
C ALA A 366 -0.14 13.50 -3.47
N ARG A 367 -0.99 14.50 -3.28
CA ARG A 367 -1.72 15.17 -4.37
C ARG A 367 -0.85 16.07 -5.25
N TRP A 368 0.31 16.48 -4.74
CA TRP A 368 1.18 17.50 -5.33
C TRP A 368 2.45 16.93 -5.96
N CYS A 369 2.71 15.63 -5.74
CA CYS A 369 3.95 15.01 -6.15
C CYS A 369 3.80 14.23 -7.45
N ASP A 370 4.83 14.26 -8.28
CA ASP A 370 4.89 13.59 -9.56
C ASP A 370 5.21 12.11 -9.40
N VAL A 371 6.09 11.80 -8.44
CA VAL A 371 6.49 10.45 -8.07
C VAL A 371 6.20 10.24 -6.59
N VAL A 372 5.48 9.19 -6.26
CA VAL A 372 5.22 8.77 -4.87
C VAL A 372 5.80 7.38 -4.64
N ILE A 373 6.69 7.29 -3.66
CA ILE A 373 7.37 6.05 -3.27
C ILE A 373 6.76 5.54 -1.97
N GLY A 374 6.29 4.29 -1.93
CA GLY A 374 5.64 3.75 -0.74
C GLY A 374 5.52 2.24 -0.69
N ASP A 375 4.80 1.73 0.33
CA ASP A 375 4.45 0.30 0.44
C ASP A 375 3.28 -0.05 -0.48
N TYR A 376 3.13 -1.34 -0.84
CA TYR A 376 2.01 -1.84 -1.64
C TYR A 376 0.64 -1.46 -1.09
N ASN A 377 0.49 -1.37 0.24
CA ASN A 377 -0.76 -1.05 0.90
C ASN A 377 -1.32 0.30 0.44
N TYR A 378 -0.47 1.27 0.10
CA TYR A 378 -0.93 2.58 -0.36
C TYR A 378 -1.73 2.56 -1.66
N TYR A 379 -1.63 1.47 -2.45
CA TYR A 379 -2.38 1.33 -3.70
C TYR A 379 -3.31 0.10 -3.72
N TYR A 380 -2.92 -1.01 -3.08
CA TYR A 380 -3.61 -2.29 -3.21
C TYR A 380 -4.53 -2.64 -2.05
N ASP A 381 -4.41 -2.02 -0.88
CA ASP A 381 -5.31 -2.24 0.26
C ASP A 381 -6.74 -1.77 -0.04
N SER A 382 -7.72 -2.23 0.73
CA SER A 382 -9.12 -1.81 0.62
C SER A 382 -9.29 -0.29 0.83
N SER A 383 -8.53 0.30 1.75
CA SER A 383 -8.52 1.73 2.11
C SER A 383 -7.36 2.52 1.48
N ALA A 384 -6.83 2.08 0.34
CA ALA A 384 -5.61 2.60 -0.27
C ALA A 384 -5.70 4.06 -0.71
N LEU A 385 -4.90 4.93 -0.09
CA LEU A 385 -4.86 6.38 -0.36
C LEU A 385 -4.59 6.70 -1.84
N LEU A 386 -3.55 6.12 -2.42
CA LEU A 386 -3.14 6.43 -3.80
C LEU A 386 -4.16 5.96 -4.82
N HIS A 387 -4.81 4.82 -4.59
CA HIS A 387 -5.90 4.35 -5.44
C HIS A 387 -7.11 5.29 -5.34
N ALA A 388 -7.51 5.69 -4.13
CA ALA A 388 -8.59 6.64 -3.92
C ALA A 388 -8.32 7.98 -4.61
N LEU A 389 -7.09 8.51 -4.51
CA LEU A 389 -6.68 9.73 -5.21
C LEU A 389 -6.68 9.57 -6.73
N THR A 390 -6.29 8.39 -7.24
CA THR A 390 -6.35 8.08 -8.67
C THR A 390 -7.78 8.18 -9.20
N GLN A 391 -8.73 7.55 -8.50
CA GLN A 391 -10.15 7.56 -8.87
C GLN A 391 -10.75 8.97 -8.78
N LEU A 392 -10.53 9.66 -7.65
CA LEU A 392 -11.09 10.97 -7.37
C LEU A 392 -10.64 12.03 -8.40
N ASN A 393 -9.35 12.00 -8.77
CA ASN A 393 -8.78 12.98 -9.67
C ASN A 393 -8.71 12.52 -11.14
N GLN A 394 -9.17 11.29 -11.42
CA GLN A 394 -9.12 10.66 -12.74
C GLN A 394 -7.71 10.69 -13.36
N TRP A 395 -6.68 10.47 -12.54
CA TRP A 395 -5.30 10.50 -12.98
C TRP A 395 -4.95 9.29 -13.84
N ARG A 396 -4.17 9.54 -14.87
CA ARG A 396 -3.49 8.49 -15.64
C ARG A 396 -2.20 8.12 -14.93
N VAL A 397 -2.26 7.14 -14.04
CA VAL A 397 -1.12 6.76 -13.22
C VAL A 397 -0.35 5.59 -13.82
N ALA A 398 0.98 5.63 -13.64
CA ALA A 398 1.83 4.45 -13.79
C ALA A 398 2.14 3.88 -12.40
N VAL A 399 1.83 2.61 -12.20
CA VAL A 399 2.13 1.89 -10.96
C VAL A 399 3.31 0.96 -11.21
N LEU A 400 4.44 1.23 -10.56
CA LEU A 400 5.62 0.37 -10.52
C LEU A 400 5.56 -0.51 -9.28
N VAL A 401 5.63 -1.82 -9.46
CA VAL A 401 5.64 -2.80 -8.35
C VAL A 401 6.98 -3.50 -8.35
N ASP A 402 7.87 -3.06 -7.48
CA ASP A 402 9.18 -3.66 -7.25
C ASP A 402 9.05 -4.92 -6.39
N GLU A 403 9.86 -5.94 -6.67
CA GLU A 403 9.78 -7.26 -6.04
C GLU A 403 8.35 -7.83 -6.06
N ALA A 404 7.71 -7.73 -7.24
CA ALA A 404 6.30 -8.05 -7.46
C ALA A 404 5.91 -9.50 -7.09
N HIS A 405 6.89 -10.38 -6.96
CA HIS A 405 6.70 -11.75 -6.48
C HIS A 405 6.11 -11.81 -5.07
N ASN A 406 6.24 -10.74 -4.28
CA ASN A 406 5.66 -10.64 -2.93
C ASN A 406 4.18 -10.23 -2.95
N LEU A 407 3.68 -9.68 -4.07
CA LEU A 407 2.34 -9.10 -4.13
C LEU A 407 1.22 -10.14 -3.91
N PRO A 408 1.27 -11.39 -4.45
CA PRO A 408 0.25 -12.39 -4.20
C PRO A 408 0.03 -12.67 -2.71
N ASP A 409 1.09 -12.90 -1.95
CA ASP A 409 1.00 -13.19 -0.51
C ASP A 409 0.60 -11.96 0.31
N ARG A 410 1.06 -10.77 -0.08
CA ARG A 410 0.65 -9.52 0.55
C ARG A 410 -0.84 -9.25 0.32
N ALA A 411 -1.33 -9.43 -0.91
CA ALA A 411 -2.73 -9.25 -1.24
C ALA A 411 -3.63 -10.26 -0.52
N ARG A 412 -3.23 -11.54 -0.44
CA ARG A 412 -3.97 -12.52 0.38
C ARG A 412 -4.17 -12.02 1.82
N ARG A 413 -3.13 -11.44 2.44
CA ARG A 413 -3.22 -10.90 3.81
C ARG A 413 -4.11 -9.66 3.89
N MET A 414 -4.04 -8.75 2.91
CA MET A 414 -4.88 -7.54 2.86
C MET A 414 -6.37 -7.89 2.82
N TYR A 415 -6.72 -8.99 2.13
CA TYR A 415 -8.09 -9.44 1.92
C TYR A 415 -8.46 -10.68 2.73
N THR A 416 -7.83 -10.87 3.88
CA THR A 416 -8.14 -11.90 4.87
C THR A 416 -8.53 -11.25 6.18
N ALA A 417 -9.68 -11.58 6.73
CA ALA A 417 -10.14 -11.09 8.03
C ALA A 417 -10.42 -12.24 8.99
N THR A 418 -10.04 -12.05 10.25
CA THR A 418 -10.20 -13.05 11.30
C THR A 418 -10.87 -12.43 12.51
N LEU A 419 -11.95 -13.06 12.96
CA LEU A 419 -12.55 -12.78 14.26
C LEU A 419 -11.99 -13.77 15.29
N ASP A 420 -11.34 -13.25 16.32
CA ASP A 420 -10.75 -14.03 17.40
C ASP A 420 -11.63 -14.02 18.66
N GLN A 421 -11.87 -15.20 19.24
CA GLN A 421 -12.74 -15.32 20.42
C GLN A 421 -12.10 -14.70 21.68
N HIS A 422 -10.76 -14.65 21.79
CA HIS A 422 -10.12 -13.97 22.91
C HIS A 422 -10.29 -12.46 22.81
N ALA A 423 -10.08 -11.89 21.62
CA ALA A 423 -10.32 -10.47 21.35
C ALA A 423 -11.81 -10.10 21.61
N PHE A 424 -12.74 -10.96 21.14
CA PHE A 424 -14.17 -10.82 21.42
C PHE A 424 -14.48 -10.81 22.94
N LYS A 425 -13.94 -11.77 23.69
CA LYS A 425 -14.17 -11.85 25.15
C LYS A 425 -13.55 -10.65 25.88
N ALA A 426 -12.42 -10.13 25.40
CA ALA A 426 -11.81 -8.92 25.94
C ALA A 426 -12.70 -7.69 25.67
N ALA A 427 -13.15 -7.50 24.43
CA ALA A 427 -14.07 -6.43 24.05
C ALA A 427 -15.40 -6.49 24.83
N ARG A 428 -15.97 -7.69 25.01
CA ARG A 428 -17.19 -7.88 25.80
C ARG A 428 -17.03 -7.47 27.26
N ARG A 429 -15.82 -7.66 27.86
CA ARG A 429 -15.55 -7.21 29.23
C ARG A 429 -15.41 -5.69 29.35
N ALA A 430 -14.83 -5.07 28.34
CA ALA A 430 -14.65 -3.62 28.26
C ALA A 430 -15.93 -2.88 27.83
N ALA A 431 -16.91 -3.59 27.29
CA ALA A 431 -18.12 -3.02 26.72
C ALA A 431 -19.04 -2.41 27.79
N PRO A 432 -19.65 -1.23 27.54
CA PRO A 432 -20.66 -0.63 28.41
C PRO A 432 -21.92 -1.50 28.51
N ALA A 433 -22.72 -1.26 29.56
CA ALA A 433 -23.91 -2.05 29.89
C ALA A 433 -24.94 -2.11 28.74
N ALA A 434 -25.07 -1.05 27.96
CA ALA A 434 -25.97 -0.96 26.81
C ALA A 434 -25.66 -2.03 25.73
N LEU A 435 -24.40 -2.39 25.55
CA LEU A 435 -23.95 -3.38 24.55
C LEU A 435 -24.05 -4.84 25.05
N ARG A 436 -24.45 -5.08 26.29
CA ARG A 436 -24.47 -6.42 26.89
C ARG A 436 -25.31 -7.42 26.07
N LYS A 437 -26.52 -7.05 25.67
CA LYS A 437 -27.42 -7.93 24.90
C LYS A 437 -26.85 -8.34 23.52
N PRO A 438 -26.34 -7.43 22.67
CA PRO A 438 -25.69 -7.79 21.41
C PRO A 438 -24.46 -8.70 21.60
N PHE A 439 -23.59 -8.40 22.59
CA PHE A 439 -22.47 -9.26 22.94
C PHE A 439 -22.92 -10.64 23.41
N ASP A 440 -23.97 -10.77 24.20
CA ASP A 440 -24.49 -12.06 24.67
C ASP A 440 -25.08 -12.88 23.54
N ARG A 441 -25.69 -12.23 22.54
CA ARG A 441 -26.19 -12.88 21.33
C ARG A 441 -25.02 -13.45 20.53
N LEU A 442 -24.00 -12.66 20.24
CA LEU A 442 -22.81 -13.13 19.52
C LEU A 442 -22.07 -14.23 20.30
N ASN A 443 -21.99 -14.12 21.62
CA ASN A 443 -21.40 -15.16 22.47
C ASN A 443 -22.14 -16.50 22.41
N ARG A 444 -23.48 -16.49 22.28
CA ARG A 444 -24.27 -17.72 22.08
C ARG A 444 -23.95 -18.41 20.76
N GLU A 445 -23.91 -17.63 19.66
CA GLU A 445 -23.57 -18.15 18.34
C GLU A 445 -22.13 -18.67 18.32
N TRP A 446 -21.22 -17.98 18.98
CA TRP A 446 -19.82 -18.43 19.10
C TRP A 446 -19.67 -19.72 19.89
N ASN A 447 -20.39 -19.82 21.00
CA ASN A 447 -20.38 -21.05 21.80
C ASN A 447 -21.03 -22.23 21.04
N ALA A 448 -22.07 -21.99 20.24
CA ALA A 448 -22.64 -23.00 19.36
C ALA A 448 -21.59 -23.45 18.31
N LEU A 449 -20.97 -22.50 17.64
CA LEU A 449 -19.91 -22.75 16.67
C LEU A 449 -18.75 -23.62 17.28
N THR A 450 -18.36 -23.33 18.51
CA THR A 450 -17.27 -24.06 19.20
C THR A 450 -17.69 -25.46 19.67
N ARG A 451 -18.95 -25.60 20.16
CA ARG A 451 -19.43 -26.84 20.77
C ARG A 451 -19.58 -27.98 19.77
N GLU A 452 -19.92 -27.65 18.53
CA GLU A 452 -20.15 -28.61 17.45
C GLU A 452 -18.83 -29.13 16.83
N ARG A 453 -17.67 -28.61 17.27
CA ARG A 453 -16.37 -28.89 16.65
C ARG A 453 -15.40 -29.61 17.55
N THR A 454 -14.83 -30.68 17.00
CA THR A 454 -13.77 -31.48 17.64
C THR A 454 -12.44 -31.36 16.87
N ALA A 455 -12.50 -31.03 15.59
CA ALA A 455 -11.33 -30.86 14.75
C ALA A 455 -10.60 -29.54 15.07
N ARG A 456 -9.27 -29.58 15.08
CA ARG A 456 -8.43 -28.38 15.29
C ARG A 456 -8.64 -27.33 14.21
N TYR A 457 -8.94 -27.74 12.99
CA TYR A 457 -9.19 -26.89 11.84
C TYR A 457 -10.30 -27.46 10.98
N GLU A 458 -11.22 -26.62 10.53
CA GLU A 458 -12.34 -27.00 9.67
C GLU A 458 -12.68 -25.88 8.70
N VAL A 459 -12.94 -26.22 7.43
CA VAL A 459 -13.48 -25.29 6.44
C VAL A 459 -14.97 -25.45 6.38
N LEU A 460 -15.67 -24.34 6.44
CA LEU A 460 -17.11 -24.27 6.33
C LEU A 460 -17.50 -24.05 4.87
N PRO A 461 -18.61 -24.63 4.40
CA PRO A 461 -19.08 -24.40 3.02
C PRO A 461 -19.42 -22.93 2.76
N ASP A 462 -19.95 -22.25 3.79
CA ASP A 462 -20.35 -20.86 3.76
C ASP A 462 -20.08 -20.20 5.12
N ILE A 463 -20.16 -18.87 5.16
CA ILE A 463 -20.13 -18.12 6.41
C ILE A 463 -21.43 -18.40 7.17
N PRO A 464 -21.38 -18.86 8.45
CA PRO A 464 -22.59 -19.21 9.19
C PRO A 464 -23.54 -18.00 9.34
N ALA A 465 -24.71 -18.06 8.71
CA ALA A 465 -25.64 -16.93 8.61
C ALA A 465 -26.04 -16.34 9.98
N ARG A 466 -26.22 -17.19 11.02
CA ARG A 466 -26.55 -16.73 12.37
C ARG A 466 -25.39 -15.95 13.00
N MET A 467 -24.16 -16.42 12.78
CA MET A 467 -22.94 -15.74 13.23
C MET A 467 -22.78 -14.40 12.53
N GLN A 468 -22.94 -14.36 11.20
CA GLN A 468 -22.89 -13.14 10.40
C GLN A 468 -23.92 -12.12 10.87
N ALA A 469 -25.18 -12.52 11.04
CA ALA A 469 -26.24 -11.67 11.55
C ALA A 469 -25.96 -11.16 12.99
N ALA A 470 -25.35 -12.00 13.84
CA ALA A 470 -24.99 -11.58 15.20
C ALA A 470 -23.84 -10.56 15.20
N VAL A 471 -22.84 -10.72 14.35
CA VAL A 471 -21.76 -9.75 14.15
C VAL A 471 -22.31 -8.44 13.61
N GLN A 472 -23.16 -8.49 12.60
CA GLN A 472 -23.79 -7.29 12.02
C GLN A 472 -24.63 -6.51 13.03
N ASN A 473 -25.45 -7.22 13.85
CA ASN A 473 -26.21 -6.59 14.93
C ASN A 473 -25.30 -5.97 16.02
N LEU A 474 -24.17 -6.61 16.32
CA LEU A 474 -23.22 -6.05 17.28
C LEU A 474 -22.54 -4.81 16.71
N ILE A 475 -22.13 -4.85 15.44
CA ILE A 475 -21.59 -3.67 14.74
C ILE A 475 -22.59 -2.51 14.81
N ALA A 476 -23.86 -2.74 14.47
CA ALA A 476 -24.90 -1.72 14.52
C ALA A 476 -25.05 -1.13 15.94
N ALA A 477 -25.12 -1.99 16.97
CA ALA A 477 -25.23 -1.52 18.35
C ALA A 477 -23.99 -0.75 18.84
N ILE A 478 -22.77 -1.16 18.45
CA ILE A 478 -21.55 -0.40 18.77
C ILE A 478 -21.57 0.93 18.02
N THR A 479 -21.98 0.93 16.75
CA THR A 479 -22.15 2.14 15.94
C THR A 479 -23.07 3.14 16.61
N ASP A 480 -24.25 2.70 17.09
CA ASP A 480 -25.21 3.53 17.79
C ASP A 480 -24.61 4.07 19.11
N GLN A 481 -23.95 3.22 19.90
CA GLN A 481 -23.28 3.63 21.15
C GLN A 481 -22.17 4.65 20.91
N LEU A 482 -21.36 4.48 19.84
CA LEU A 482 -20.30 5.43 19.47
C LEU A 482 -20.89 6.76 18.95
N SER A 483 -22.08 6.73 18.37
CA SER A 483 -22.80 7.94 17.96
C SER A 483 -23.30 8.75 19.18
N GLU A 484 -23.72 8.06 20.23
CA GLU A 484 -24.18 8.69 21.47
C GLU A 484 -23.02 9.15 22.37
N ALA A 485 -21.91 8.37 22.40
CA ALA A 485 -20.75 8.62 23.26
C ALA A 485 -19.42 8.39 22.53
N PRO A 486 -19.02 9.26 21.59
CA PRO A 486 -17.88 9.04 20.70
C PRO A 486 -16.51 9.02 21.40
N PHE A 487 -16.39 9.59 22.60
CA PHE A 487 -15.10 9.81 23.28
C PHE A 487 -14.83 8.88 24.47
N GLY A 488 -15.68 7.88 24.71
CA GLY A 488 -15.58 6.99 25.86
C GLY A 488 -15.33 5.53 25.55
N ALA A 489 -15.04 5.19 24.29
CA ALA A 489 -14.87 3.79 23.92
C ALA A 489 -13.47 3.26 24.27
N ASP A 490 -13.44 2.13 24.97
CA ASP A 490 -12.20 1.39 25.25
C ASP A 490 -11.50 0.94 23.95
N GLU A 491 -10.17 1.03 23.91
CA GLU A 491 -9.36 0.66 22.74
C GLU A 491 -9.59 -0.81 22.31
N THR A 492 -9.81 -1.69 23.26
CA THR A 492 -10.07 -3.12 23.01
C THR A 492 -11.41 -3.31 22.30
N LEU A 493 -12.43 -2.52 22.69
CA LEU A 493 -13.74 -2.51 22.04
C LEU A 493 -13.63 -1.98 20.61
N LEU A 494 -12.92 -0.87 20.40
CA LEU A 494 -12.71 -0.28 19.08
C LEU A 494 -11.94 -1.21 18.15
N ARG A 495 -10.89 -1.87 18.64
CA ARG A 495 -10.13 -2.84 17.85
C ARG A 495 -11.04 -3.97 17.36
N PHE A 496 -11.79 -4.59 18.25
CA PHE A 496 -12.73 -5.65 17.86
C PHE A 496 -13.81 -5.14 16.89
N TYR A 497 -14.29 -3.92 17.07
CA TYR A 497 -15.24 -3.31 16.16
C TYR A 497 -14.70 -3.15 14.75
N PHE A 498 -13.45 -2.68 14.60
CA PHE A 498 -12.81 -2.58 13.27
C PHE A 498 -12.50 -3.94 12.66
N ASP A 499 -12.10 -4.93 13.45
CA ASP A 499 -11.93 -6.31 13.00
C ASP A 499 -13.26 -6.88 12.49
N ALA A 500 -14.37 -6.60 13.18
CA ALA A 500 -15.71 -7.02 12.79
C ALA A 500 -16.19 -6.32 11.50
N LEU A 501 -15.94 -5.02 11.35
CA LEU A 501 -16.22 -4.28 10.11
C LEU A 501 -15.44 -4.84 8.93
N HIS A 502 -14.14 -5.09 9.11
CA HIS A 502 -13.30 -5.68 8.07
C HIS A 502 -13.77 -7.09 7.70
N PHE A 503 -14.13 -7.91 8.69
CA PHE A 503 -14.70 -9.23 8.45
C PHE A 503 -15.99 -9.16 7.63
N MET A 504 -16.91 -8.26 8.00
CA MET A 504 -18.18 -8.09 7.27
C MET A 504 -17.97 -7.59 5.84
N SER A 505 -17.07 -6.65 5.63
CA SER A 505 -16.71 -6.17 4.28
C SER A 505 -16.20 -7.30 3.38
N LEU A 506 -15.40 -8.21 3.92
CA LEU A 506 -14.92 -9.37 3.15
C LEU A 506 -15.98 -10.50 3.06
N ALA A 507 -16.87 -10.58 4.02
CA ALA A 507 -18.00 -11.51 3.96
C ALA A 507 -19.00 -11.16 2.85
N GLU A 508 -19.20 -9.88 2.56
CA GLU A 508 -19.99 -9.40 1.42
C GLU A 508 -19.36 -9.75 0.06
N ALA A 509 -18.04 -9.83 0.01
CA ALA A 509 -17.26 -10.19 -1.17
C ALA A 509 -16.92 -11.69 -1.23
N PHE A 510 -17.47 -12.52 -0.34
CA PHE A 510 -17.18 -13.95 -0.26
C PHE A 510 -17.59 -14.70 -1.54
N GLY A 511 -16.73 -15.60 -2.02
CA GLY A 511 -16.94 -16.39 -3.23
C GLY A 511 -15.85 -17.44 -3.41
N ASP A 512 -15.77 -18.03 -4.61
CA ASP A 512 -14.83 -19.13 -4.95
C ASP A 512 -13.34 -18.79 -4.72
N HIS A 513 -13.01 -17.51 -4.59
CA HIS A 513 -11.68 -17.02 -4.30
C HIS A 513 -11.37 -16.99 -2.81
N SER A 514 -12.31 -17.36 -1.95
CA SER A 514 -12.22 -17.28 -0.50
C SER A 514 -12.54 -18.61 0.18
N LEU A 515 -12.11 -18.76 1.43
CA LEU A 515 -12.50 -19.84 2.34
C LEU A 515 -13.05 -19.22 3.62
N CYS A 516 -14.09 -19.84 4.17
CA CYS A 516 -14.50 -19.61 5.56
C CYS A 516 -13.92 -20.74 6.42
N ASP A 517 -13.02 -20.45 7.31
CA ASP A 517 -12.40 -21.47 8.17
C ASP A 517 -12.50 -21.16 9.66
N VAL A 518 -12.56 -22.23 10.46
CA VAL A 518 -12.57 -22.17 11.92
C VAL A 518 -11.35 -22.90 12.44
N THR A 519 -10.59 -22.25 13.30
CA THR A 519 -9.43 -22.84 13.98
C THR A 519 -9.67 -22.87 15.48
N LEU A 520 -9.41 -24.03 16.12
CA LEU A 520 -9.38 -24.17 17.58
C LEU A 520 -7.97 -23.87 18.09
N SER A 521 -7.82 -22.83 18.91
CA SER A 521 -6.59 -22.56 19.62
C SER A 521 -6.49 -23.42 20.86
N THR A 522 -5.45 -24.25 20.97
CA THR A 522 -5.08 -24.96 22.20
C THR A 522 -4.19 -24.03 23.04
N PRO A 523 -4.38 -23.99 24.38
CA PRO A 523 -3.50 -23.23 25.26
C PRO A 523 -2.04 -23.68 25.13
N LEU A 524 -1.12 -22.72 25.02
CA LEU A 524 0.32 -22.96 24.84
C LEU A 524 1.04 -23.43 26.11
N ARG A 525 0.40 -23.35 27.29
CA ARG A 525 0.99 -23.77 28.60
C ARG A 525 0.10 -24.76 29.33
N ALA A 526 0.73 -25.72 29.97
CA ALA A 526 0.05 -26.75 30.77
C ALA A 526 -0.77 -26.16 31.95
N GLU A 527 -0.40 -24.99 32.45
CA GLU A 527 -1.13 -24.26 33.50
C GLU A 527 -2.44 -23.63 32.99
N GLU A 528 -2.56 -23.35 31.69
CA GLU A 528 -3.76 -22.85 31.03
C GLU A 528 -4.71 -23.97 30.57
N SER A 529 -4.36 -25.22 30.81
CA SER A 529 -5.14 -26.42 30.43
C SER A 529 -6.56 -26.50 31.02
N ARG A 530 -6.89 -25.62 31.99
CA ARG A 530 -8.27 -25.46 32.50
C ARG A 530 -9.10 -24.44 31.74
N SER A 531 -8.50 -23.67 30.84
CA SER A 531 -9.24 -22.72 30.00
C SER A 531 -9.90 -23.46 28.82
N LYS A 532 -11.17 -23.17 28.58
CA LYS A 532 -11.88 -23.74 27.42
C LYS A 532 -11.17 -23.32 26.12
N PRO A 533 -11.05 -24.24 25.14
CA PRO A 533 -10.48 -23.88 23.85
C PRO A 533 -11.20 -22.67 23.25
N ALA A 534 -10.44 -21.77 22.69
CA ALA A 534 -10.97 -20.61 21.99
C ALA A 534 -10.93 -20.86 20.48
N THR A 535 -11.87 -20.27 19.77
CA THR A 535 -11.95 -20.39 18.30
C THR A 535 -11.65 -19.08 17.62
N SER A 536 -11.10 -19.16 16.42
CA SER A 536 -11.06 -18.06 15.48
C SER A 536 -11.86 -18.42 14.22
N LEU A 537 -12.68 -17.49 13.75
CA LEU A 537 -13.41 -17.58 12.49
C LEU A 537 -12.74 -16.67 11.48
N CYS A 538 -12.37 -17.21 10.33
CA CYS A 538 -11.60 -16.50 9.33
C CYS A 538 -12.30 -16.53 7.97
N VAL A 539 -12.47 -15.35 7.35
CA VAL A 539 -12.70 -15.21 5.90
C VAL A 539 -11.33 -15.04 5.26
N ARG A 540 -10.84 -16.09 4.65
CA ARG A 540 -9.51 -16.20 4.11
C ARG A 540 -9.51 -16.01 2.61
N ASN A 541 -8.78 -15.03 2.13
CA ASN A 541 -8.53 -14.90 0.70
C ASN A 541 -7.49 -15.92 0.23
N VAL A 542 -7.83 -16.71 -0.78
CA VAL A 542 -6.96 -17.70 -1.43
C VAL A 542 -6.45 -17.15 -2.75
N ILE A 543 -7.32 -16.52 -3.55
CA ILE A 543 -7.03 -15.98 -4.87
C ILE A 543 -7.30 -14.47 -4.84
N PRO A 544 -6.27 -13.61 -4.72
CA PRO A 544 -6.48 -12.16 -4.61
C PRO A 544 -6.88 -11.48 -5.91
N ALA A 545 -6.86 -12.18 -7.03
CA ALA A 545 -7.15 -11.67 -8.36
C ALA A 545 -8.42 -10.82 -8.47
N PRO A 546 -9.59 -11.18 -7.93
CA PRO A 546 -10.81 -10.37 -8.01
C PRO A 546 -10.67 -8.98 -7.39
N PHE A 547 -9.91 -8.86 -6.30
CA PHE A 547 -9.66 -7.59 -5.63
C PHE A 547 -8.63 -6.73 -6.36
N LEU A 548 -7.61 -7.36 -6.98
CA LEU A 548 -6.52 -6.64 -7.64
C LEU A 548 -6.89 -6.19 -9.05
N ALA A 549 -7.78 -6.89 -9.74
CA ALA A 549 -8.17 -6.58 -11.12
C ALA A 549 -8.67 -5.14 -11.28
N SER A 550 -9.52 -4.66 -10.37
CA SER A 550 -10.03 -3.29 -10.36
C SER A 550 -8.92 -2.26 -10.10
N ARG A 551 -7.90 -2.60 -9.29
CA ARG A 551 -6.75 -1.75 -9.02
C ARG A 551 -5.86 -1.58 -10.26
N HIS A 552 -5.64 -2.67 -11.00
CA HIS A 552 -4.90 -2.63 -12.26
C HIS A 552 -5.67 -1.87 -13.34
N ALA A 553 -6.99 -2.05 -13.42
CA ALA A 553 -7.84 -1.33 -14.37
C ALA A 553 -7.91 0.19 -14.12
N ALA A 554 -7.71 0.63 -12.88
CA ALA A 554 -7.67 2.05 -12.52
C ALA A 554 -6.37 2.75 -12.97
N ALA A 555 -5.28 2.00 -13.18
CA ALA A 555 -4.01 2.54 -13.64
C ALA A 555 -3.95 2.59 -15.17
N ARG A 556 -3.28 3.60 -15.73
CA ARG A 556 -2.92 3.63 -17.15
C ARG A 556 -2.01 2.48 -17.51
N THR A 557 -1.05 2.18 -16.63
CA THR A 557 -0.15 1.03 -16.75
C THR A 557 0.24 0.53 -15.36
N THR A 558 0.38 -0.78 -15.23
CA THR A 558 1.01 -1.39 -14.05
C THR A 558 2.20 -2.21 -14.53
N VAL A 559 3.40 -1.86 -14.08
CA VAL A 559 4.64 -2.58 -14.40
C VAL A 559 5.09 -3.32 -13.15
N MET A 560 4.98 -4.63 -13.20
CA MET A 560 5.39 -5.52 -12.13
C MET A 560 6.71 -6.18 -12.51
N PHE A 561 7.74 -5.98 -11.69
CA PHE A 561 9.07 -6.49 -12.01
C PHE A 561 9.73 -7.13 -10.79
N SER A 562 10.50 -8.19 -11.06
CA SER A 562 11.31 -8.90 -10.07
C SER A 562 12.35 -9.77 -10.75
N GLY A 563 13.34 -10.23 -9.99
CA GLY A 563 14.28 -11.27 -10.43
C GLY A 563 13.65 -12.65 -10.63
N THR A 564 12.45 -12.86 -10.07
CA THR A 564 11.77 -14.16 -10.02
C THR A 564 10.25 -13.98 -10.19
N LEU A 565 9.76 -14.01 -11.44
CA LEU A 565 8.33 -13.93 -11.78
C LEU A 565 7.83 -15.13 -12.60
N GLY A 566 8.63 -16.16 -12.73
CA GLY A 566 8.24 -17.41 -13.39
C GLY A 566 7.52 -18.37 -12.41
N PRO A 567 6.52 -19.13 -12.90
CA PRO A 567 5.89 -19.08 -14.23
C PRO A 567 4.93 -17.90 -14.40
N GLN A 568 4.92 -17.33 -15.60
CA GLN A 568 4.06 -16.19 -15.95
C GLN A 568 2.59 -16.43 -15.60
N GLN A 569 2.04 -17.62 -15.91
CA GLN A 569 0.64 -17.95 -15.73
C GLN A 569 0.22 -17.86 -14.26
N TYR A 570 1.07 -18.33 -13.33
CA TYR A 570 0.82 -18.23 -11.89
C TYR A 570 0.59 -16.77 -11.45
N TYR A 571 1.44 -15.85 -11.92
CA TYR A 571 1.28 -14.42 -11.54
C TYR A 571 0.06 -13.79 -12.23
N ARG A 572 -0.26 -14.17 -13.46
CA ARG A 572 -1.47 -13.68 -14.14
C ARG A 572 -2.72 -14.09 -13.38
N ASP A 573 -2.81 -15.36 -12.99
CA ASP A 573 -3.94 -15.90 -12.28
C ASP A 573 -4.09 -15.30 -10.88
N MET A 574 -2.98 -15.16 -10.16
CA MET A 574 -3.01 -14.64 -8.79
C MET A 574 -3.22 -13.13 -8.72
N LEU A 575 -2.76 -12.38 -9.72
CA LEU A 575 -2.83 -10.92 -9.72
C LEU A 575 -4.04 -10.37 -10.50
N GLY A 576 -4.84 -11.22 -11.13
CA GLY A 576 -6.01 -10.79 -11.89
C GLY A 576 -5.68 -9.92 -13.10
N LEU A 577 -4.60 -10.27 -13.82
CA LEU A 577 -4.11 -9.47 -14.92
C LEU A 577 -4.88 -9.76 -16.20
N ALA A 578 -5.17 -8.69 -16.96
CA ALA A 578 -5.88 -8.79 -18.23
C ALA A 578 -5.12 -9.63 -19.27
N GLY A 579 -5.87 -10.19 -20.22
CA GLY A 579 -5.32 -11.07 -21.27
C GLY A 579 -4.25 -10.42 -22.15
N ASN A 580 -4.29 -9.09 -22.32
CA ASN A 580 -3.33 -8.29 -23.09
C ASN A 580 -2.08 -7.86 -22.29
N THR A 581 -1.92 -8.34 -21.05
CA THR A 581 -0.73 -8.05 -20.23
C THR A 581 0.54 -8.54 -20.95
N GLY A 582 1.50 -7.64 -21.10
CA GLY A 582 2.80 -7.97 -21.67
C GLY A 582 3.62 -8.90 -20.74
N TRP A 583 4.44 -9.74 -21.35
CA TRP A 583 5.46 -10.52 -20.64
C TRP A 583 6.83 -10.21 -21.20
N LEU A 584 7.79 -9.99 -20.32
CA LEU A 584 9.19 -9.82 -20.67
C LEU A 584 10.06 -10.68 -19.74
N ASP A 585 10.89 -11.52 -20.30
CA ASP A 585 11.95 -12.27 -19.62
C ASP A 585 13.29 -11.69 -20.09
N VAL A 586 13.87 -10.82 -19.29
CA VAL A 586 15.11 -10.11 -19.64
C VAL A 586 16.30 -11.02 -19.42
N GLU A 587 17.12 -11.21 -20.45
CA GLU A 587 18.39 -11.92 -20.29
C GLU A 587 19.32 -11.17 -19.33
N GLY A 588 19.84 -11.91 -18.36
CA GLY A 588 20.77 -11.37 -17.38
C GLY A 588 22.15 -11.12 -17.98
N PRO A 589 22.94 -10.21 -17.37
CA PRO A 589 24.33 -10.00 -17.76
C PRO A 589 25.26 -11.17 -17.38
N PHE A 590 24.71 -12.15 -16.65
CA PHE A 590 25.47 -13.24 -16.06
C PHE A 590 25.64 -14.41 -17.05
N ARG A 591 26.83 -14.99 -17.03
CA ARG A 591 27.16 -16.13 -17.85
C ARG A 591 27.17 -17.43 -17.04
N ALA A 592 26.89 -18.54 -17.69
CA ALA A 592 26.80 -19.85 -17.03
C ALA A 592 28.10 -20.25 -16.30
N GLU A 593 29.26 -19.77 -16.79
CA GLU A 593 30.58 -20.04 -16.23
C GLU A 593 30.83 -19.36 -14.88
N GLN A 594 30.04 -18.31 -14.56
CA GLN A 594 30.18 -17.57 -13.30
C GLN A 594 29.60 -18.34 -12.10
N LEU A 595 28.60 -19.20 -12.32
CA LEU A 595 27.92 -19.95 -11.26
C LEU A 595 27.91 -21.43 -11.50
N ALA A 596 28.75 -22.17 -10.75
CA ALA A 596 28.66 -23.62 -10.69
C ALA A 596 27.46 -24.03 -9.82
N VAL A 597 26.49 -24.74 -10.42
CA VAL A 597 25.31 -25.23 -9.69
C VAL A 597 25.35 -26.75 -9.62
N HIS A 598 25.60 -27.28 -8.43
CA HIS A 598 25.66 -28.72 -8.16
C HIS A 598 24.42 -29.24 -7.48
N VAL A 599 23.87 -30.35 -7.93
CA VAL A 599 22.71 -31.01 -7.30
C VAL A 599 23.16 -32.23 -6.50
N ALA A 600 23.06 -32.16 -5.18
CA ALA A 600 23.26 -33.31 -4.30
C ALA A 600 21.97 -34.13 -4.18
N SER A 601 21.66 -34.87 -5.23
CA SER A 601 20.40 -35.61 -5.39
C SER A 601 20.33 -36.94 -4.61
N HIS A 602 21.41 -37.32 -3.97
CA HIS A 602 21.46 -38.47 -3.08
C HIS A 602 21.02 -38.17 -1.65
N VAL A 603 20.77 -36.88 -1.34
CA VAL A 603 20.32 -36.41 -0.05
C VAL A 603 18.82 -36.07 -0.11
N SER A 604 18.03 -36.53 0.83
CA SER A 604 16.63 -36.16 1.01
C SER A 604 16.48 -35.27 2.23
N THR A 605 15.95 -34.03 2.03
CA THR A 605 15.67 -33.08 3.13
C THR A 605 14.22 -33.13 3.62
N ARG A 606 13.46 -34.18 3.26
CA ARG A 606 12.09 -34.37 3.76
C ARG A 606 12.10 -34.61 5.26
N TRP A 607 11.02 -34.25 5.91
CA TRP A 607 10.88 -34.39 7.37
C TRP A 607 11.31 -35.78 7.89
N ARG A 608 10.93 -36.84 7.19
CA ARG A 608 11.21 -38.21 7.58
C ARG A 608 12.68 -38.60 7.46
N ASP A 609 13.39 -37.94 6.53
CA ASP A 609 14.77 -38.33 6.15
C ASP A 609 15.80 -37.33 6.72
N ARG A 610 15.36 -36.38 7.57
CA ARG A 610 16.24 -35.30 8.08
C ARG A 610 17.42 -35.81 8.87
N ASP A 611 17.24 -36.85 9.69
CA ASP A 611 18.30 -37.38 10.53
C ASP A 611 19.43 -37.96 9.64
N ASP A 612 19.07 -38.73 8.63
CA ASP A 612 19.99 -39.33 7.69
C ASP A 612 20.66 -38.31 6.77
N SER A 613 20.04 -37.15 6.61
CA SER A 613 20.55 -36.08 5.74
C SER A 613 21.66 -35.24 6.37
N ILE A 614 21.80 -35.23 7.71
CA ILE A 614 22.74 -34.34 8.41
C ILE A 614 24.19 -34.68 8.04
N ALA A 615 24.61 -35.93 8.13
CA ALA A 615 25.98 -36.33 7.86
C ALA A 615 26.42 -36.02 6.42
N PRO A 616 25.67 -36.37 5.34
CA PRO A 616 26.07 -36.03 3.99
C PRO A 616 26.06 -34.50 3.71
N ILE A 617 25.19 -33.70 4.37
CA ILE A 617 25.21 -32.24 4.25
C ILE A 617 26.48 -31.67 4.88
N VAL A 618 26.85 -32.14 6.08
CA VAL A 618 28.06 -31.72 6.82
C VAL A 618 29.31 -32.02 6.01
N GLU A 619 29.43 -33.23 5.48
CA GLU A 619 30.56 -33.64 4.64
C GLU A 619 30.67 -32.79 3.35
N LEU A 620 29.55 -32.49 2.71
CA LEU A 620 29.52 -31.67 1.51
C LEU A 620 29.98 -30.23 1.79
N ILE A 621 29.55 -29.67 2.91
CA ILE A 621 29.94 -28.31 3.35
C ILE A 621 31.44 -28.28 3.67
N ALA A 622 31.94 -29.24 4.42
CA ALA A 622 33.35 -29.33 4.82
C ALA A 622 34.25 -29.45 3.59
N ARG A 623 33.94 -30.38 2.70
CA ARG A 623 34.68 -30.61 1.45
C ARG A 623 34.71 -29.37 0.56
N GLN A 624 33.56 -28.68 0.39
CA GLN A 624 33.53 -27.45 -0.41
C GLN A 624 34.37 -26.34 0.23
N TYR A 625 34.28 -26.19 1.56
CA TYR A 625 35.07 -25.21 2.30
C TYR A 625 36.59 -25.49 2.21
N GLU A 626 37.00 -26.74 2.35
CA GLU A 626 38.42 -27.17 2.21
C GLU A 626 38.95 -26.96 0.78
N THR A 627 38.11 -27.22 -0.24
CA THR A 627 38.45 -27.01 -1.64
C THR A 627 38.64 -25.55 -1.99
N ARG A 628 37.77 -24.67 -1.46
CA ARG A 628 37.79 -23.22 -1.71
C ARG A 628 37.40 -22.50 -0.42
N PRO A 629 38.33 -22.19 0.48
CA PRO A 629 38.05 -21.38 1.67
C PRO A 629 37.47 -20.02 1.31
N GLY A 630 36.45 -19.57 2.05
CA GLY A 630 35.76 -18.29 1.83
C GLY A 630 34.44 -18.21 2.58
N ASN A 631 33.63 -17.24 2.26
CA ASN A 631 32.34 -17.03 2.90
C ASN A 631 31.20 -17.74 2.17
N TYR A 632 30.41 -18.48 2.91
CA TYR A 632 29.27 -19.27 2.42
C TYR A 632 28.01 -18.99 3.24
N LEU A 633 26.83 -19.07 2.59
CA LEU A 633 25.53 -19.10 3.26
C LEU A 633 24.94 -20.51 3.18
N GLY A 634 24.56 -21.06 4.34
CA GLY A 634 23.84 -22.33 4.46
C GLY A 634 22.36 -22.11 4.78
N PHE A 635 21.46 -22.50 3.86
CA PHE A 635 20.01 -22.32 4.05
C PHE A 635 19.32 -23.64 4.35
N LEU A 636 18.66 -23.72 5.52
CA LEU A 636 17.86 -24.85 5.97
C LEU A 636 16.38 -24.49 6.05
N SER A 637 15.51 -25.50 6.18
CA SER A 637 14.05 -25.31 6.20
C SER A 637 13.48 -24.91 7.57
N SER A 638 14.22 -25.02 8.66
CA SER A 638 13.78 -24.66 10.01
C SER A 638 14.96 -24.38 10.94
N PHE A 639 14.72 -23.68 12.05
CA PHE A 639 15.73 -23.40 13.07
C PHE A 639 16.25 -24.68 13.74
N ASP A 640 15.38 -25.65 14.04
CA ASP A 640 15.79 -26.95 14.62
C ASP A 640 16.77 -27.67 13.68
N TYR A 641 16.43 -27.81 12.43
CA TYR A 641 17.28 -28.46 11.44
C TYR A 641 18.60 -27.71 11.24
N LEU A 642 18.57 -26.38 11.23
CA LEU A 642 19.76 -25.53 11.18
C LEU A 642 20.70 -25.80 12.38
N GLN A 643 20.18 -25.81 13.60
CA GLN A 643 20.98 -26.02 14.80
C GLN A 643 21.62 -27.43 14.83
N ARG A 644 20.90 -28.43 14.37
CA ARG A 644 21.39 -29.81 14.28
C ARG A 644 22.55 -29.97 13.29
N VAL A 645 22.39 -29.39 12.08
CA VAL A 645 23.46 -29.38 11.07
C VAL A 645 24.67 -28.59 11.59
N ALA A 646 24.45 -27.40 12.16
CA ALA A 646 25.53 -26.58 12.71
C ALA A 646 26.28 -27.26 13.85
N ALA A 647 25.57 -27.92 14.76
CA ALA A 647 26.19 -28.68 15.87
C ALA A 647 27.03 -29.85 15.36
N SER A 648 26.52 -30.59 14.37
CA SER A 648 27.26 -31.73 13.77
C SER A 648 28.52 -31.23 13.03
N LEU A 649 28.44 -30.13 12.29
CA LEU A 649 29.60 -29.55 11.59
C LEU A 649 30.68 -29.06 12.58
N ARG A 650 30.27 -28.38 13.69
CA ARG A 650 31.22 -28.00 14.75
C ARG A 650 31.93 -29.19 15.38
N ALA A 651 31.22 -30.29 15.59
CA ALA A 651 31.77 -31.48 16.23
C ALA A 651 32.74 -32.24 15.31
N GLN A 652 32.42 -32.38 14.03
CA GLN A 652 33.16 -33.17 13.06
C GLN A 652 34.27 -32.38 12.34
N HIS A 653 34.03 -31.09 12.06
CA HIS A 653 34.94 -30.22 11.34
C HIS A 653 35.17 -28.88 12.08
N PRO A 654 35.82 -28.89 13.26
CA PRO A 654 36.01 -27.70 14.11
C PRO A 654 36.84 -26.59 13.47
N HIS A 655 37.59 -26.90 12.41
CA HIS A 655 38.38 -25.95 11.63
C HIS A 655 37.52 -25.04 10.70
N VAL A 656 36.24 -25.37 10.47
CA VAL A 656 35.31 -24.57 9.69
C VAL A 656 34.63 -23.55 10.61
N PRO A 657 34.89 -22.24 10.48
CA PRO A 657 34.21 -21.23 11.28
C PRO A 657 32.73 -21.14 10.87
N ILE A 658 31.85 -21.15 11.87
CA ILE A 658 30.41 -21.08 11.60
C ILE A 658 29.72 -20.12 12.56
N TRP A 659 28.64 -19.48 12.05
CA TRP A 659 27.70 -18.69 12.84
C TRP A 659 26.27 -18.96 12.38
N THR A 660 25.31 -18.76 13.28
CA THR A 660 23.94 -19.20 13.07
C THR A 660 22.96 -18.06 13.28
N GLN A 661 21.91 -18.02 12.48
CA GLN A 661 20.75 -17.17 12.71
C GLN A 661 20.00 -17.68 13.96
N GLU A 662 19.61 -16.74 14.84
CA GLU A 662 18.75 -17.01 15.98
C GLU A 662 17.29 -16.62 15.69
N PRO A 663 16.31 -17.28 16.35
CA PRO A 663 14.91 -16.85 16.30
C PRO A 663 14.75 -15.42 16.85
N ARG A 664 13.94 -14.59 16.18
CA ARG A 664 13.55 -13.25 16.65
C ARG A 664 14.70 -12.24 16.81
N MET A 665 15.76 -12.36 16.00
CA MET A 665 16.83 -11.35 15.96
C MET A 665 16.24 -9.96 15.70
N ASP A 666 16.67 -8.97 16.48
CA ASP A 666 16.43 -7.56 16.22
C ASP A 666 17.29 -7.03 15.04
N GLU A 667 17.17 -5.78 14.72
CA GLU A 667 17.91 -5.16 13.60
C GLU A 667 19.42 -5.18 13.85
N ALA A 668 19.85 -4.83 15.05
CA ALA A 668 21.28 -4.81 15.43
C ALA A 668 21.92 -6.22 15.36
N ALA A 669 21.20 -7.25 15.79
CA ALA A 669 21.68 -8.63 15.71
C ALA A 669 21.76 -9.12 14.24
N ARG A 670 20.83 -8.68 13.38
CA ARG A 670 20.87 -8.97 11.93
C ARG A 670 22.08 -8.32 11.28
N ASP A 671 22.34 -7.05 11.58
CA ASP A 671 23.49 -6.31 11.07
C ASP A 671 24.80 -6.94 11.53
N ALA A 672 24.88 -7.37 12.80
CA ALA A 672 26.03 -8.11 13.34
C ALA A 672 26.26 -9.46 12.63
N PHE A 673 25.19 -10.17 12.25
CA PHE A 673 25.27 -11.40 11.45
C PHE A 673 25.85 -11.12 10.07
N VAL A 674 25.35 -10.09 9.38
CA VAL A 674 25.79 -9.70 8.02
C VAL A 674 27.22 -9.16 8.06
N ALA A 675 27.59 -8.40 9.09
CA ALA A 675 28.91 -7.82 9.25
C ALA A 675 30.06 -8.86 9.37
N ARG A 676 29.72 -10.15 9.59
CA ARG A 676 30.70 -11.25 9.58
C ARG A 676 31.16 -11.64 8.16
N PHE A 677 30.39 -11.30 7.13
CA PHE A 677 30.73 -11.57 5.75
C PHE A 677 31.63 -10.45 5.21
N ARG A 678 32.94 -10.56 5.49
CA ARG A 678 33.95 -9.62 5.00
C ARG A 678 34.91 -10.38 4.06
N THR A 679 35.57 -9.65 3.18
CA THR A 679 36.62 -10.22 2.29
C THR A 679 37.78 -10.83 3.06
N SER A 680 38.03 -10.38 4.30
CA SER A 680 39.07 -10.87 5.19
C SER A 680 38.63 -12.04 6.09
N THR A 681 37.37 -12.50 5.99
CA THR A 681 36.84 -13.62 6.80
C THR A 681 36.53 -14.82 5.90
N CYS A 682 36.58 -15.99 6.50
CA CYS A 682 36.16 -17.24 5.88
C CYS A 682 35.26 -18.01 6.84
N GLY A 683 34.15 -18.57 6.36
CA GLY A 683 33.27 -19.39 7.18
C GLY A 683 31.88 -19.58 6.58
N VAL A 684 31.00 -20.23 7.33
CA VAL A 684 29.63 -20.55 6.90
C VAL A 684 28.63 -19.91 7.84
N GLY A 685 27.82 -18.98 7.32
CA GLY A 685 26.68 -18.41 8.01
C GLY A 685 25.41 -19.23 7.74
N PHE A 686 24.80 -19.80 8.76
CA PHE A 686 23.57 -20.58 8.62
C PHE A 686 22.33 -19.73 8.86
N ALA A 687 21.35 -19.83 7.95
CA ALA A 687 20.07 -19.13 8.04
C ALA A 687 18.90 -20.03 7.63
N VAL A 688 17.69 -19.64 8.01
CA VAL A 688 16.47 -20.30 7.54
C VAL A 688 16.05 -19.71 6.21
N LEU A 689 15.76 -20.56 5.23
CA LEU A 689 15.32 -20.14 3.90
C LEU A 689 13.95 -19.41 3.98
N GLY A 690 13.83 -18.28 3.31
CA GLY A 690 12.63 -17.43 3.39
C GLY A 690 12.61 -16.48 4.58
N GLY A 691 13.66 -16.48 5.42
CA GLY A 691 13.89 -15.48 6.47
C GLY A 691 14.59 -14.22 5.95
N ALA A 692 14.95 -13.32 6.89
CA ALA A 692 15.55 -12.01 6.60
C ALA A 692 16.84 -12.08 5.76
N PHE A 693 17.58 -13.18 5.83
CA PHE A 693 18.87 -13.35 5.14
C PHE A 693 18.76 -13.98 3.74
N ALA A 694 17.60 -14.57 3.40
CA ALA A 694 17.35 -15.05 2.04
C ALA A 694 17.03 -13.89 1.08
N GLU A 695 16.51 -12.78 1.63
CA GLU A 695 16.13 -11.60 0.90
C GLU A 695 16.62 -10.34 1.62
N GLY A 696 17.19 -9.36 0.92
CA GLY A 696 17.51 -8.04 1.50
C GLY A 696 18.93 -7.84 2.02
N ILE A 697 19.83 -8.81 1.90
CA ILE A 697 21.28 -8.61 2.13
C ILE A 697 21.99 -8.43 0.80
N ASP A 698 23.00 -7.58 0.80
CA ASP A 698 23.87 -7.35 -0.36
C ASP A 698 25.32 -7.65 0.03
N LEU A 699 25.82 -8.74 -0.52
CA LEU A 699 27.18 -9.24 -0.29
C LEU A 699 27.85 -9.42 -1.65
N ALA A 700 28.64 -8.46 -2.04
CA ALA A 700 29.27 -8.42 -3.36
C ALA A 700 30.67 -9.08 -3.35
N GLY A 701 31.01 -9.70 -4.46
CA GLY A 701 32.35 -10.27 -4.70
C GLY A 701 32.71 -11.36 -3.67
N GLU A 702 33.89 -11.26 -3.11
CA GLU A 702 34.44 -12.23 -2.16
C GLU A 702 33.75 -12.23 -0.77
N GLN A 703 32.83 -11.30 -0.53
CA GLN A 703 32.01 -11.33 0.69
C GLN A 703 31.10 -12.56 0.72
N LEU A 704 30.70 -13.12 -0.45
CA LEU A 704 29.92 -14.34 -0.53
C LEU A 704 30.27 -15.11 -1.81
N ILE A 705 31.02 -16.19 -1.68
CA ILE A 705 31.47 -16.99 -2.82
C ILE A 705 30.63 -18.26 -3.06
N GLY A 706 29.67 -18.56 -2.19
CA GLY A 706 28.79 -19.70 -2.43
C GLY A 706 27.63 -19.84 -1.45
N ALA A 707 26.72 -20.75 -1.80
CA ALA A 707 25.57 -21.08 -0.97
C ALA A 707 25.26 -22.58 -0.97
N PHE A 708 24.83 -23.08 0.20
CA PHE A 708 24.27 -24.41 0.38
C PHE A 708 22.77 -24.29 0.66
N ILE A 709 21.94 -24.89 -0.16
CA ILE A 709 20.48 -24.80 -0.02
C ILE A 709 19.93 -26.20 0.23
N ALA A 710 19.85 -26.57 1.50
CA ALA A 710 19.40 -27.89 1.94
C ALA A 710 17.88 -27.92 2.16
N THR A 711 17.13 -27.61 1.13
CA THR A 711 15.67 -27.63 1.11
C THR A 711 15.16 -27.27 -0.29
N LEU A 712 13.91 -27.66 -0.61
CA LEU A 712 13.19 -27.18 -1.78
C LEU A 712 12.39 -25.86 -1.49
N GLY A 713 12.51 -25.33 -0.27
CA GLY A 713 11.85 -24.08 0.13
C GLY A 713 10.32 -24.16 0.30
N LEU A 714 9.75 -25.36 0.22
CA LEU A 714 8.29 -25.52 0.25
C LEU A 714 7.68 -24.92 1.52
N PRO A 715 6.54 -24.22 1.43
CA PRO A 715 5.74 -23.84 2.58
C PRO A 715 5.40 -25.06 3.46
N GLN A 716 5.18 -24.80 4.74
CA GLN A 716 4.82 -25.85 5.69
C GLN A 716 3.51 -26.54 5.29
N ILE A 717 3.50 -27.87 5.34
CA ILE A 717 2.26 -28.65 5.17
C ILE A 717 1.43 -28.46 6.45
N ASN A 718 0.28 -27.83 6.31
CA ASN A 718 -0.71 -27.62 7.35
C ASN A 718 -2.11 -27.62 6.74
N ASP A 719 -3.13 -27.68 7.58
CA ASP A 719 -4.52 -27.78 7.15
C ASP A 719 -4.94 -26.61 6.24
N VAL A 720 -4.48 -25.37 6.55
CA VAL A 720 -4.77 -24.18 5.75
C VAL A 720 -4.18 -24.30 4.34
N ASN A 721 -2.88 -24.63 4.25
CA ASN A 721 -2.21 -24.77 2.96
C ASN A 721 -2.79 -25.93 2.13
N GLU A 722 -3.24 -27.01 2.79
CA GLU A 722 -3.90 -28.12 2.10
C GLU A 722 -5.29 -27.72 1.55
N GLN A 723 -6.04 -26.89 2.26
CA GLN A 723 -7.29 -26.36 1.71
C GLN A 723 -7.04 -25.37 0.58
N MET A 724 -6.08 -24.47 0.73
CA MET A 724 -5.65 -23.60 -0.37
C MET A 724 -5.23 -24.41 -1.61
N ARG A 725 -4.50 -25.52 -1.42
CA ARG A 725 -4.11 -26.41 -2.50
C ARG A 725 -5.34 -27.02 -3.21
N ARG A 726 -6.35 -27.44 -2.46
CA ARG A 726 -7.59 -27.97 -3.03
C ARG A 726 -8.34 -26.92 -3.83
N THR A 727 -8.52 -25.73 -3.29
CA THR A 727 -9.16 -24.60 -3.99
C THR A 727 -8.41 -24.22 -5.26
N MET A 728 -7.08 -24.08 -5.19
CA MET A 728 -6.25 -23.79 -6.36
C MET A 728 -6.29 -24.91 -7.40
N HIS A 729 -6.37 -26.17 -6.94
CA HIS A 729 -6.51 -27.30 -7.87
C HIS A 729 -7.85 -27.29 -8.59
N ALA A 730 -8.93 -26.99 -7.88
CA ALA A 730 -10.26 -26.88 -8.48
C ALA A 730 -10.32 -25.74 -9.52
N GLN A 731 -9.67 -24.61 -9.21
CA GLN A 731 -9.73 -23.42 -10.06
C GLN A 731 -8.73 -23.46 -11.25
N PHE A 732 -7.53 -23.98 -11.05
CA PHE A 732 -6.43 -23.88 -12.02
C PHE A 732 -5.82 -25.23 -12.44
N GLY A 733 -6.26 -26.34 -11.86
CA GLY A 733 -5.74 -27.69 -12.14
C GLY A 733 -4.40 -28.03 -11.47
N ASN A 734 -3.66 -27.04 -10.98
CA ASN A 734 -2.27 -27.16 -10.52
C ASN A 734 -2.08 -26.73 -9.06
N GLY A 735 -2.94 -27.19 -8.15
CA GLY A 735 -2.94 -26.70 -6.76
C GLY A 735 -1.63 -26.91 -5.99
N TYR A 736 -0.92 -28.03 -6.22
CA TYR A 736 0.38 -28.27 -5.57
C TYR A 736 1.44 -27.27 -6.01
N ASP A 737 1.50 -26.98 -7.30
CA ASP A 737 2.49 -26.06 -7.84
C ASP A 737 2.25 -24.64 -7.34
N TYR A 738 0.98 -24.21 -7.28
CA TYR A 738 0.59 -22.85 -6.86
C TYR A 738 0.84 -22.58 -5.37
N VAL A 739 0.63 -23.59 -4.51
CA VAL A 739 0.76 -23.40 -3.05
C VAL A 739 2.15 -23.74 -2.54
N TYR A 740 2.79 -24.74 -3.14
CA TYR A 740 4.05 -25.28 -2.62
C TYR A 740 5.24 -25.04 -3.54
N LEU A 741 5.16 -25.51 -4.80
CA LEU A 741 6.34 -25.60 -5.66
C LEU A 741 6.83 -24.22 -6.13
N TYR A 742 5.95 -23.39 -6.68
CA TYR A 742 6.33 -22.07 -7.19
C TYR A 742 6.84 -21.15 -6.08
N PRO A 743 6.12 -20.97 -4.94
CA PRO A 743 6.63 -20.16 -3.84
C PRO A 743 7.91 -20.72 -3.20
N GLY A 744 8.07 -22.05 -3.21
CA GLY A 744 9.26 -22.71 -2.67
C GLY A 744 10.49 -22.45 -3.53
N LEU A 745 10.42 -22.75 -4.82
CA LEU A 745 11.54 -22.56 -5.76
C LEU A 745 11.90 -21.08 -5.93
N GLN A 746 10.95 -20.19 -5.86
CA GLN A 746 11.20 -18.76 -5.85
C GLN A 746 12.18 -18.35 -4.75
N LYS A 747 11.98 -18.85 -3.51
CA LYS A 747 12.90 -18.60 -2.39
C LYS A 747 14.29 -19.20 -2.64
N VAL A 748 14.35 -20.39 -3.23
CA VAL A 748 15.61 -21.04 -3.61
C VAL A 748 16.38 -20.19 -4.61
N VAL A 749 15.73 -19.75 -5.69
CA VAL A 749 16.36 -18.93 -6.73
C VAL A 749 16.82 -17.58 -6.16
N GLN A 750 16.05 -16.97 -5.28
CA GLN A 750 16.43 -15.72 -4.60
C GLN A 750 17.66 -15.89 -3.69
N ALA A 751 17.69 -16.97 -2.92
CA ALA A 751 18.83 -17.28 -2.05
C ALA A 751 20.11 -17.57 -2.85
N ALA A 752 20.00 -18.36 -3.91
CA ALA A 752 21.13 -18.63 -4.82
C ALA A 752 21.60 -17.38 -5.56
N GLY A 753 20.66 -16.49 -5.95
CA GLY A 753 20.96 -15.23 -6.63
C GLY A 753 21.74 -14.22 -5.77
N ARG A 754 22.04 -14.54 -4.51
CA ARG A 754 22.94 -13.74 -3.66
C ARG A 754 24.41 -13.94 -4.00
N VAL A 755 24.76 -15.06 -4.58
CA VAL A 755 26.15 -15.45 -4.88
C VAL A 755 26.73 -14.65 -6.06
N ILE A 756 25.91 -14.31 -7.06
CA ILE A 756 26.33 -13.51 -8.22
C ILE A 756 25.59 -12.18 -8.22
N ARG A 757 26.35 -11.08 -8.10
CA ARG A 757 25.85 -9.70 -8.04
C ARG A 757 26.42 -8.81 -9.16
N THR A 758 27.64 -9.08 -9.57
CA THR A 758 28.35 -8.32 -10.59
C THR A 758 28.80 -9.23 -11.73
N GLU A 759 29.20 -8.62 -12.85
CA GLU A 759 29.71 -9.35 -14.02
C GLU A 759 31.07 -10.04 -13.76
N HIS A 760 31.71 -9.76 -12.63
CA HIS A 760 33.00 -10.32 -12.24
C HIS A 760 32.90 -11.38 -11.14
N ASP A 761 31.73 -11.54 -10.52
CA ASP A 761 31.56 -12.53 -9.46
C ASP A 761 31.62 -13.95 -10.01
N VAL A 762 32.26 -14.85 -9.27
CA VAL A 762 32.33 -16.27 -9.55
C VAL A 762 32.02 -17.04 -8.30
N GLY A 763 31.04 -17.94 -8.36
CA GLY A 763 30.58 -18.64 -7.17
C GLY A 763 30.06 -20.05 -7.39
N VAL A 764 29.67 -20.70 -6.29
CA VAL A 764 29.13 -22.07 -6.31
C VAL A 764 27.84 -22.14 -5.51
N VAL A 765 26.86 -22.88 -6.03
CA VAL A 765 25.62 -23.18 -5.32
C VAL A 765 25.43 -24.70 -5.27
N HIS A 766 25.20 -25.22 -4.05
CA HIS A 766 24.82 -26.61 -3.84
C HIS A 766 23.31 -26.68 -3.52
N LEU A 767 22.55 -27.26 -4.44
CA LEU A 767 21.12 -27.56 -4.26
C LEU A 767 21.00 -28.97 -3.68
N ILE A 768 20.67 -29.07 -2.41
CA ILE A 768 20.75 -30.31 -1.64
C ILE A 768 19.34 -30.84 -1.39
N ASP A 769 18.84 -31.66 -2.29
CA ASP A 769 17.60 -32.44 -2.16
C ASP A 769 17.41 -33.32 -3.42
N ASP A 770 16.87 -34.54 -3.23
CA ASP A 770 16.60 -35.50 -4.30
C ASP A 770 15.57 -34.97 -5.32
N ARG A 771 14.66 -34.11 -4.90
CA ARG A 771 13.60 -33.54 -5.77
C ARG A 771 14.13 -32.60 -6.85
N TYR A 772 15.36 -32.07 -6.73
CA TYR A 772 15.97 -31.29 -7.81
C TYR A 772 16.29 -32.10 -9.07
N ARG A 773 16.21 -33.44 -9.03
CA ARG A 773 16.30 -34.33 -10.21
C ARG A 773 15.05 -34.27 -11.08
N ARG A 774 13.91 -33.87 -10.54
CA ARG A 774 12.64 -33.89 -11.24
C ARG A 774 12.62 -32.86 -12.36
N ALA A 775 12.14 -33.26 -13.55
CA ALA A 775 12.10 -32.41 -14.72
C ALA A 775 11.24 -31.14 -14.50
N GLU A 776 10.12 -31.27 -13.77
CA GLU A 776 9.24 -30.16 -13.42
C GLU A 776 9.94 -29.12 -12.53
N VAL A 777 10.81 -29.54 -11.60
CA VAL A 777 11.60 -28.65 -10.75
C VAL A 777 12.71 -27.97 -11.56
N ARG A 778 13.44 -28.72 -12.39
CA ARG A 778 14.54 -28.19 -13.20
C ARG A 778 14.08 -27.13 -14.18
N ARG A 779 12.90 -27.26 -14.78
CA ARG A 779 12.33 -26.27 -15.72
C ARG A 779 12.05 -24.91 -15.08
N LEU A 780 11.92 -24.85 -13.75
CA LEU A 780 11.63 -23.64 -12.98
C LEU A 780 12.90 -22.91 -12.50
N LEU A 781 14.09 -23.54 -12.66
CA LEU A 781 15.37 -22.91 -12.36
C LEU A 781 15.75 -21.93 -13.48
N PRO A 782 16.53 -20.88 -13.18
CA PRO A 782 16.98 -19.92 -14.18
C PRO A 782 17.68 -20.59 -15.36
N ARG A 783 17.34 -20.23 -16.58
CA ARG A 783 17.87 -20.82 -17.81
C ARG A 783 19.38 -20.69 -17.97
N TRP A 784 19.96 -19.62 -17.41
CA TRP A 784 21.40 -19.38 -17.47
C TRP A 784 22.21 -20.26 -16.49
N TRP A 785 21.56 -20.96 -15.56
CA TRP A 785 22.25 -21.89 -14.67
C TRP A 785 22.65 -23.16 -15.39
N ARG A 786 23.92 -23.50 -15.30
CA ARG A 786 24.42 -24.78 -15.73
C ARG A 786 24.34 -25.76 -14.56
N VAL A 787 23.23 -26.46 -14.48
CA VAL A 787 22.95 -27.42 -13.39
C VAL A 787 23.63 -28.76 -13.68
N GLN A 788 24.57 -29.16 -12.83
CA GLN A 788 25.34 -30.38 -12.89
C GLN A 788 24.82 -31.46 -11.92
#